data_642efb8dd6942e098cf95bf69879ab39
#
_entry.id   642efb8dd6942e098cf95bf69879ab39
#
_cell.length_a   1.000
_cell.length_b   1.000
_cell.length_c   1.000
_cell.angle_alpha   90.00
_cell.angle_beta   90.00
_cell.angle_gamma   90.00
#
_symmetry.space_group_name_H-M   'P 1'
#
loop_
_entity.id
_entity.type
_entity.pdbx_description
1 polymer ?
#
loop_
_entity_poly.entity_id
_entity_poly.type
_entity_poly.pdbx_seq_one_letter_code
_entity_poly.pdbx_strand_id
1 'polypeptide(L)'
;MKLELKKHKYYLLVLTAMFFVLIYLFVPEGSVFGSNTDWMSQHAELAETLRDACLSQGTIFPDFLWLGGGSNAYEFAYYGYLRPDIVVGCLLPQVPMIYILIFSMLVCVLASGLLCYCFLIQNRMEPFMAFIGSTFLMTAGCFFQAHRQVMFVNYMPYELLALLLLPKLVEKGKYTLFTVMLTLVIYNSFYYSITVLVLMTWRMYELTRDRKKWFVYLRSAAIAVGMAGVLLLPTALVLLEHRRQGAGTAIAELFRPDFSLKGLLYDPYGIGLTLFALYALLAGLAIRRLRKRSIVLLAAVLLPVVSYFLNGMLYARVKILMPLLPLVVLQAAEVLQMIQRKQWKIRIWPELLFGGIAVVSAKLAGSEYYSGVLLDAVLLVMVLCLIPFYNRRRIYSLLLVAPFVCSVYTARQDDFVPEGKWVSPFTEEEAEAVAKDPWARTDGMEEPLISSNRLLYSGQKSSTMYSSISNEEYSNWFFDIMRMPVRINNRVAMLCEVNPFQEYLMGVKYLQTTEDKVPVGYEIRARKGNSVLAENENVLPIAYLSTKTMSEEQFSELEFPENVEALVHNTVVGDDAGKETDGSMGIPEGETCDSRKGGLEDSKMEEKTPLFSKIETAHDIEVQNQDGSVAVNAAESGKVTLTLDEPVRNRIVILEFCVASEDGKRVTIDVNGVRNRLSSDHASYPNQNSRFTYYLTVPEGESLEQLEIEVSKGKFELSDFKWYEYPVEALVKEDAVPVVFEETQDGALMNCSLEAEEDCYFVTSIPYQNGLEILVDGKEVPVEKVNTAFAGAKISRGTHQIELRFSAPGQKAGQAMTAAGLCLLILCPLWDGWRRKKRGTELS
;
A
#
# COMPACT_ATOMS: atom_id res chain seq x y z
N MET A 1 21.61 -9.32 44.16
CA MET A 1 20.72 -10.08 43.26
C MET A 1 19.23 -9.83 43.50
N LYS A 2 18.66 -10.16 44.69
CA LYS A 2 17.21 -9.88 44.97
C LYS A 2 16.80 -8.42 44.88
N LEU A 3 17.65 -7.49 45.34
CA LEU A 3 17.36 -6.04 45.29
C LEU A 3 17.46 -5.46 43.86
N GLU A 4 18.37 -5.95 43.06
CA GLU A 4 18.47 -5.58 41.64
C GLU A 4 17.29 -6.13 40.85
N LEU A 5 16.89 -7.40 41.10
CA LEU A 5 15.68 -7.97 40.46
C LEU A 5 14.41 -7.16 40.80
N LYS A 6 14.29 -6.64 42.03
CA LYS A 6 13.17 -5.78 42.42
C LYS A 6 13.17 -4.45 41.68
N LYS A 7 14.35 -3.83 41.44
CA LYS A 7 14.46 -2.59 40.63
C LYS A 7 14.02 -2.79 39.19
N HIS A 8 14.46 -3.87 38.54
CA HIS A 8 14.05 -4.15 37.18
C HIS A 8 12.54 -4.42 37.07
N LYS A 9 11.96 -5.18 37.99
CA LYS A 9 10.49 -5.41 38.02
C LYS A 9 9.72 -4.11 38.16
N TYR A 10 10.20 -3.18 38.99
CA TYR A 10 9.56 -1.87 39.14
C TYR A 10 9.51 -1.08 37.83
N TYR A 11 10.65 -0.92 37.13
CA TYR A 11 10.67 -0.19 35.86
C TYR A 11 9.86 -0.88 34.75
N LEU A 12 9.89 -2.20 34.67
CA LEU A 12 9.05 -2.95 33.73
C LEU A 12 7.56 -2.73 34.01
N LEU A 13 7.14 -2.75 35.29
CA LEU A 13 5.77 -2.45 35.67
C LEU A 13 5.36 -1.01 35.31
N VAL A 14 6.25 -0.05 35.58
CA VAL A 14 5.99 1.37 35.22
C VAL A 14 5.87 1.55 33.71
N LEU A 15 6.74 0.90 32.89
CA LEU A 15 6.64 0.91 31.43
C LEU A 15 5.32 0.30 30.94
N THR A 16 4.89 -0.81 31.56
CA THR A 16 3.60 -1.43 31.23
C THR A 16 2.43 -0.51 31.58
N ALA A 17 2.45 0.10 32.75
CA ALA A 17 1.41 1.07 33.16
C ALA A 17 1.39 2.28 32.23
N MET A 18 2.57 2.80 31.88
CA MET A 18 2.70 3.92 30.95
C MET A 18 2.16 3.58 29.56
N PHE A 19 2.37 2.35 29.06
CA PHE A 19 1.80 1.89 27.82
C PHE A 19 0.27 2.00 27.81
N PHE A 20 -0.40 1.49 28.84
CA PHE A 20 -1.87 1.58 28.94
C PHE A 20 -2.35 3.02 29.03
N VAL A 21 -1.64 3.87 29.79
CA VAL A 21 -1.95 5.31 29.86
C VAL A 21 -1.78 5.98 28.50
N LEU A 22 -0.70 5.69 27.76
CA LEU A 22 -0.48 6.25 26.43
C LEU A 22 -1.58 5.82 25.45
N ILE A 23 -1.94 4.53 25.40
CA ILE A 23 -3.00 4.05 24.51
C ILE A 23 -4.34 4.70 24.86
N TYR A 24 -4.69 4.78 26.13
CA TYR A 24 -5.90 5.48 26.60
C TYR A 24 -5.93 6.96 26.19
N LEU A 25 -4.77 7.63 26.24
CA LEU A 25 -4.67 9.04 25.84
C LEU A 25 -4.59 9.25 24.33
N PHE A 26 -4.10 8.28 23.57
CA PHE A 26 -3.97 8.40 22.10
C PHE A 26 -5.31 8.25 21.39
N VAL A 27 -6.10 7.25 21.77
CA VAL A 27 -7.35 6.91 21.07
C VAL A 27 -8.46 7.84 21.53
N PRO A 28 -9.09 8.63 20.63
CA PRO A 28 -10.24 9.44 20.97
C PRO A 28 -11.44 8.56 21.39
N GLU A 29 -12.30 9.13 22.24
CA GLU A 29 -13.54 8.46 22.64
C GLU A 29 -14.44 8.20 21.41
N GLY A 30 -15.04 7.01 21.33
CA GLY A 30 -15.86 6.58 20.19
C GLY A 30 -15.08 6.23 18.93
N SER A 31 -13.75 5.99 19.06
CA SER A 31 -12.89 5.56 17.96
C SER A 31 -12.19 4.24 18.27
N VAL A 32 -11.80 3.51 17.24
CA VAL A 32 -10.94 2.32 17.34
C VAL A 32 -9.48 2.67 17.09
N PHE A 33 -8.57 1.80 17.52
CA PHE A 33 -7.13 1.96 17.22
C PHE A 33 -6.86 1.63 15.75
N GLY A 34 -7.02 2.63 14.89
CA GLY A 34 -6.81 2.56 13.45
C GLY A 34 -7.13 3.90 12.79
N SER A 35 -6.60 4.17 11.61
CA SER A 35 -6.87 5.40 10.85
C SER A 35 -7.81 5.12 9.65
N ASN A 36 -8.54 6.13 9.19
CA ASN A 36 -9.36 6.01 7.99
C ASN A 36 -8.52 5.82 6.71
N THR A 37 -7.30 6.32 6.70
CA THR A 37 -6.36 6.15 5.60
C THR A 37 -5.75 4.74 5.62
N ASP A 38 -4.52 4.55 5.31
CA ASP A 38 -3.83 3.27 5.09
C ASP A 38 -4.27 2.10 5.98
N TRP A 39 -4.68 2.33 7.23
CA TRP A 39 -5.14 1.26 8.12
C TRP A 39 -6.43 0.60 7.62
N MET A 40 -7.53 1.37 7.50
CA MET A 40 -8.81 0.79 7.06
C MET A 40 -8.75 0.40 5.59
N SER A 41 -8.35 1.33 4.73
CA SER A 41 -8.40 1.12 3.28
C SER A 41 -7.47 0.00 2.78
N GLN A 42 -6.43 -0.36 3.53
CA GLN A 42 -5.45 -1.34 3.08
C GLN A 42 -5.18 -2.42 4.13
N HIS A 43 -4.70 -2.06 5.33
CA HIS A 43 -4.19 -3.08 6.26
C HIS A 43 -5.29 -3.96 6.86
N ALA A 44 -6.45 -3.41 7.18
CA ALA A 44 -7.56 -4.16 7.75
C ALA A 44 -8.32 -4.95 6.69
N GLU A 45 -8.74 -4.29 5.61
CA GLU A 45 -9.54 -4.92 4.55
C GLU A 45 -8.72 -5.96 3.78
N LEU A 46 -7.47 -5.65 3.38
CA LEU A 46 -6.61 -6.64 2.72
C LEU A 46 -6.25 -7.84 3.62
N ALA A 47 -6.18 -7.65 4.94
CA ALA A 47 -5.97 -8.78 5.84
C ALA A 47 -7.16 -9.74 5.85
N GLU A 48 -8.37 -9.21 5.78
CA GLU A 48 -9.60 -10.02 5.65
C GLU A 48 -9.61 -10.77 4.32
N THR A 49 -9.33 -10.08 3.22
CA THR A 49 -9.24 -10.68 1.87
C THR A 49 -8.17 -11.77 1.79
N LEU A 50 -7.01 -11.56 2.38
CA LEU A 50 -5.94 -12.58 2.43
C LEU A 50 -6.36 -13.79 3.27
N ARG A 51 -7.07 -13.59 4.38
CA ARG A 51 -7.65 -14.68 5.19
C ARG A 51 -8.68 -15.45 4.39
N ASP A 52 -9.61 -14.76 3.74
CA ASP A 52 -10.63 -15.37 2.89
C ASP A 52 -10.01 -16.22 1.80
N ALA A 53 -9.00 -15.72 1.11
CA ALA A 53 -8.28 -16.49 0.09
C ALA A 53 -7.58 -17.74 0.65
N CYS A 54 -7.01 -17.66 1.87
CA CYS A 54 -6.42 -18.83 2.53
C CYS A 54 -7.47 -19.90 2.85
N LEU A 55 -8.64 -19.47 3.31
CA LEU A 55 -9.73 -20.38 3.71
C LEU A 55 -10.44 -20.99 2.49
N SER A 56 -10.77 -20.18 1.50
CA SER A 56 -11.48 -20.60 0.28
C SER A 56 -10.62 -21.51 -0.60
N GLN A 57 -9.31 -21.24 -0.73
CA GLN A 57 -8.38 -22.09 -1.48
C GLN A 57 -7.82 -23.26 -0.65
N GLY A 58 -8.16 -23.37 0.65
CA GLY A 58 -7.69 -24.46 1.53
C GLY A 58 -6.17 -24.50 1.71
N THR A 59 -5.47 -23.39 1.54
CA THR A 59 -4.00 -23.29 1.61
C THR A 59 -3.56 -22.04 2.37
N ILE A 60 -2.43 -22.14 3.08
CA ILE A 60 -1.78 -20.97 3.68
C ILE A 60 -0.93 -20.17 2.65
N PHE A 61 -0.86 -20.64 1.42
CA PHE A 61 -0.09 -20.05 0.33
C PHE A 61 -1.01 -19.78 -0.88
N PRO A 62 -2.12 -19.01 -0.72
CA PRO A 62 -2.90 -18.62 -1.87
C PRO A 62 -2.02 -17.87 -2.87
N ASP A 63 -2.18 -18.12 -4.14
CA ASP A 63 -1.36 -17.47 -5.18
C ASP A 63 -2.14 -16.44 -6.00
N PHE A 64 -3.46 -16.43 -5.91
CA PHE A 64 -4.34 -15.54 -6.64
C PHE A 64 -5.42 -14.91 -5.74
N LEU A 65 -5.74 -13.64 -5.98
CA LEU A 65 -6.82 -12.89 -5.32
C LEU A 65 -7.74 -12.28 -6.38
N TRP A 66 -9.04 -12.30 -6.11
CA TRP A 66 -10.06 -11.69 -6.97
C TRP A 66 -10.24 -10.19 -6.71
N LEU A 67 -9.14 -9.44 -6.57
CA LEU A 67 -9.10 -7.98 -6.49
C LEU A 67 -8.47 -7.40 -7.76
N GLY A 68 -8.92 -6.20 -8.18
CA GLY A 68 -8.39 -5.55 -9.37
C GLY A 68 -8.57 -6.39 -10.64
N GLY A 69 -9.72 -7.06 -10.77
CA GLY A 69 -10.00 -7.98 -11.86
C GLY A 69 -9.38 -9.37 -11.71
N GLY A 70 -8.38 -9.52 -10.85
CA GLY A 70 -7.60 -10.73 -10.58
C GLY A 70 -6.11 -10.43 -10.46
N SER A 71 -5.53 -10.67 -9.30
CA SER A 71 -4.16 -10.26 -8.96
C SER A 71 -3.34 -11.40 -8.40
N ASN A 72 -2.03 -11.35 -8.63
CA ASN A 72 -1.07 -12.21 -7.95
C ASN A 72 -1.03 -11.86 -6.45
N ALA A 73 -1.26 -12.84 -5.57
CA ALA A 73 -1.32 -12.62 -4.11
C ALA A 73 -0.03 -11.99 -3.53
N TYR A 74 1.11 -12.17 -4.19
CA TYR A 74 2.39 -11.57 -3.76
C TYR A 74 2.49 -10.06 -3.99
N GLU A 75 1.58 -9.44 -4.76
CA GLU A 75 1.42 -7.98 -4.82
C GLU A 75 1.06 -7.40 -3.44
N PHE A 76 0.44 -8.22 -2.59
CA PHE A 76 0.00 -7.84 -1.25
C PHE A 76 1.01 -8.18 -0.14
N ALA A 77 2.23 -8.60 -0.48
CA ALA A 77 3.28 -8.90 0.48
C ALA A 77 3.60 -7.72 1.43
N TYR A 78 3.52 -6.49 0.92
CA TYR A 78 3.69 -5.28 1.72
C TYR A 78 2.60 -5.12 2.78
N TYR A 79 1.37 -5.56 2.50
CA TYR A 79 0.20 -5.43 3.38
C TYR A 79 0.00 -6.61 4.32
N GLY A 80 0.77 -7.67 4.17
CA GLY A 80 0.79 -8.75 5.14
C GLY A 80 0.61 -10.16 4.60
N TYR A 81 0.74 -10.37 3.31
CA TYR A 81 0.76 -11.74 2.79
C TYR A 81 1.79 -12.59 3.57
N LEU A 82 1.37 -13.74 4.08
CA LEU A 82 2.11 -14.63 4.98
C LEU A 82 2.55 -14.01 6.34
N ARG A 83 2.00 -12.88 6.73
CA ARG A 83 2.30 -12.27 8.03
C ARG A 83 1.71 -13.13 9.16
N PRO A 84 2.45 -13.31 10.30
CA PRO A 84 2.04 -14.23 11.35
C PRO A 84 0.65 -13.95 11.96
N ASP A 85 0.22 -12.70 12.06
CA ASP A 85 -1.10 -12.34 12.60
C ASP A 85 -2.24 -12.74 11.64
N ILE A 86 -2.02 -12.65 10.33
CA ILE A 86 -2.99 -13.12 9.32
C ILE A 86 -3.07 -14.66 9.36
N VAL A 87 -1.92 -15.34 9.45
CA VAL A 87 -1.91 -16.80 9.59
C VAL A 87 -2.65 -17.24 10.87
N VAL A 88 -2.50 -16.51 11.99
CA VAL A 88 -3.29 -16.74 13.21
C VAL A 88 -4.77 -16.46 12.96
N GLY A 89 -5.09 -15.44 12.16
CA GLY A 89 -6.47 -15.12 11.75
C GLY A 89 -7.15 -16.27 11.03
N CYS A 90 -6.44 -17.02 10.19
CA CYS A 90 -6.96 -18.21 9.52
C CYS A 90 -7.36 -19.33 10.51
N LEU A 91 -6.74 -19.37 11.70
CA LEU A 91 -7.10 -20.31 12.78
C LEU A 91 -8.27 -19.81 13.63
N LEU A 92 -8.68 -18.56 13.48
CA LEU A 92 -9.74 -17.90 14.24
C LEU A 92 -10.76 -17.21 13.30
N PRO A 93 -11.40 -17.94 12.39
CA PRO A 93 -12.23 -17.35 11.34
C PRO A 93 -13.44 -16.56 11.87
N GLN A 94 -13.92 -16.85 13.08
CA GLN A 94 -15.05 -16.13 13.69
C GLN A 94 -14.66 -14.76 14.28
N VAL A 95 -13.36 -14.45 14.39
CA VAL A 95 -12.89 -13.18 14.92
C VAL A 95 -12.54 -12.26 13.77
N PRO A 96 -13.20 -11.09 13.60
CA PRO A 96 -12.83 -10.13 12.56
C PRO A 96 -11.34 -9.78 12.60
N MET A 97 -10.69 -9.73 11.44
CA MET A 97 -9.24 -9.50 11.34
C MET A 97 -8.80 -8.20 11.98
N ILE A 98 -9.64 -7.17 11.95
CA ILE A 98 -9.33 -5.87 12.58
C ILE A 98 -9.00 -6.02 14.08
N TYR A 99 -9.70 -6.87 14.82
CA TYR A 99 -9.41 -7.10 16.25
C TYR A 99 -8.11 -7.87 16.45
N ILE A 100 -7.84 -8.85 15.60
CA ILE A 100 -6.58 -9.61 15.63
C ILE A 100 -5.40 -8.68 15.34
N LEU A 101 -5.54 -7.78 14.34
CA LEU A 101 -4.52 -6.79 14.00
C LEU A 101 -4.28 -5.80 15.14
N ILE A 102 -5.34 -5.21 15.70
CA ILE A 102 -5.24 -4.28 16.84
C ILE A 102 -4.54 -4.96 18.03
N PHE A 103 -4.99 -6.16 18.40
CA PHE A 103 -4.38 -6.90 19.50
C PHE A 103 -2.90 -7.20 19.24
N SER A 104 -2.56 -7.71 18.07
CA SER A 104 -1.18 -8.00 17.66
C SER A 104 -0.30 -6.75 17.71
N MET A 105 -0.81 -5.63 17.21
CA MET A 105 -0.12 -4.33 17.23
C MET A 105 0.15 -3.85 18.65
N LEU A 106 -0.85 -3.87 19.52
CA LEU A 106 -0.70 -3.44 20.91
C LEU A 106 0.31 -4.31 21.67
N VAL A 107 0.28 -5.63 21.41
CA VAL A 107 1.29 -6.57 21.94
C VAL A 107 2.69 -6.22 21.40
N CYS A 108 2.84 -5.91 20.13
CA CYS A 108 4.12 -5.53 19.55
C CYS A 108 4.66 -4.21 20.14
N VAL A 109 3.80 -3.20 20.35
CA VAL A 109 4.18 -1.92 20.98
C VAL A 109 4.69 -2.15 22.40
N LEU A 110 3.92 -2.86 23.23
CA LEU A 110 4.29 -3.18 24.60
C LEU A 110 5.58 -4.01 24.67
N ALA A 111 5.65 -5.09 23.90
CA ALA A 111 6.82 -5.96 23.85
C ALA A 111 8.08 -5.20 23.42
N SER A 112 7.98 -4.30 22.45
CA SER A 112 9.11 -3.47 22.01
C SER A 112 9.64 -2.59 23.13
N GLY A 113 8.76 -1.93 23.89
CA GLY A 113 9.16 -1.13 25.03
C GLY A 113 9.91 -1.93 26.11
N LEU A 114 9.35 -3.10 26.48
CA LEU A 114 9.94 -3.98 27.49
C LEU A 114 11.27 -4.62 27.01
N LEU A 115 11.34 -5.05 25.75
CA LEU A 115 12.55 -5.61 25.16
C LEU A 115 13.63 -4.55 24.96
N CYS A 116 13.28 -3.31 24.64
CA CYS A 116 14.22 -2.19 24.59
C CYS A 116 14.87 -1.97 25.94
N TYR A 117 14.08 -2.00 27.04
CA TYR A 117 14.63 -1.94 28.38
C TYR A 117 15.66 -3.05 28.63
N CYS A 118 15.33 -4.30 28.27
CA CYS A 118 16.27 -5.43 28.40
C CYS A 118 17.53 -5.23 27.54
N PHE A 119 17.38 -4.72 26.31
CA PHE A 119 18.48 -4.42 25.43
C PHE A 119 19.42 -3.35 25.99
N LEU A 120 18.87 -2.29 26.57
CA LEU A 120 19.67 -1.23 27.21
C LEU A 120 20.39 -1.75 28.46
N ILE A 121 19.74 -2.56 29.30
CA ILE A 121 20.39 -3.23 30.45
C ILE A 121 21.53 -4.14 29.99
N GLN A 122 21.33 -4.93 28.94
CA GLN A 122 22.39 -5.78 28.36
C GLN A 122 23.59 -4.96 27.88
N ASN A 123 23.36 -3.73 27.39
CA ASN A 123 24.39 -2.78 27.00
C ASN A 123 24.94 -1.95 28.20
N ARG A 124 24.75 -2.42 29.43
CA ARG A 124 25.28 -1.85 30.68
C ARG A 124 24.73 -0.47 31.05
N MET A 125 23.52 -0.16 30.63
CA MET A 125 22.82 1.03 31.11
C MET A 125 22.30 0.82 32.52
N GLU A 126 22.35 1.87 33.34
CA GLU A 126 21.67 1.87 34.63
C GLU A 126 20.16 1.73 34.46
N PRO A 127 19.45 1.06 35.39
CA PRO A 127 18.02 0.82 35.26
C PRO A 127 17.19 2.06 34.97
N PHE A 128 17.52 3.18 35.56
CA PHE A 128 16.83 4.45 35.32
C PHE A 128 17.10 5.02 33.94
N MET A 129 18.34 4.93 33.41
CA MET A 129 18.67 5.36 32.05
C MET A 129 18.06 4.43 31.00
N ALA A 130 18.01 3.13 31.29
CA ALA A 130 17.30 2.17 30.45
C ALA A 130 15.80 2.45 30.41
N PHE A 131 15.19 2.84 31.52
CA PHE A 131 13.80 3.29 31.58
C PHE A 131 13.55 4.53 30.71
N ILE A 132 14.39 5.59 30.83
CA ILE A 132 14.27 6.78 29.98
C ILE A 132 14.40 6.41 28.49
N GLY A 133 15.40 5.61 28.10
CA GLY A 133 15.58 5.19 26.72
C GLY A 133 14.39 4.39 26.19
N SER A 134 13.84 3.47 27.00
CA SER A 134 12.65 2.71 26.61
C SER A 134 11.41 3.59 26.46
N THR A 135 11.30 4.62 27.28
CA THR A 135 10.23 5.62 27.12
C THR A 135 10.40 6.42 25.84
N PHE A 136 11.62 6.82 25.45
CA PHE A 136 11.87 7.45 24.17
C PHE A 136 11.45 6.54 22.98
N LEU A 137 11.72 5.24 23.05
CA LEU A 137 11.26 4.31 22.05
C LEU A 137 9.73 4.25 22.00
N MET A 138 9.05 4.11 23.14
CA MET A 138 7.59 3.99 23.20
C MET A 138 6.85 5.27 22.78
N THR A 139 7.51 6.42 22.85
CA THR A 139 6.98 7.72 22.43
C THR A 139 7.56 8.19 21.10
N ALA A 140 8.28 7.34 20.38
CA ALA A 140 8.75 7.66 19.03
C ALA A 140 7.59 7.69 18.01
N GLY A 141 7.75 8.42 16.91
CA GLY A 141 6.72 8.64 15.90
C GLY A 141 6.08 7.35 15.39
N CYS A 142 6.89 6.34 15.06
CA CYS A 142 6.39 5.05 14.60
C CYS A 142 5.50 4.31 15.63
N PHE A 143 5.62 4.60 16.93
CA PHE A 143 4.81 3.98 17.98
C PHE A 143 3.49 4.72 18.22
N PHE A 144 3.50 6.03 18.36
CA PHE A 144 2.25 6.77 18.57
C PHE A 144 1.44 6.96 17.28
N GLN A 145 2.04 6.67 16.13
CA GLN A 145 1.40 6.64 14.82
C GLN A 145 1.21 5.21 14.30
N ALA A 146 1.36 4.20 15.17
CA ALA A 146 1.22 2.80 14.79
C ALA A 146 -0.18 2.47 14.24
N HIS A 147 -1.21 3.20 14.65
CA HIS A 147 -2.57 3.09 14.13
C HIS A 147 -2.71 3.46 12.65
N ARG A 148 -1.70 4.08 12.04
CA ARG A 148 -1.70 4.35 10.58
C ARG A 148 -1.27 3.14 9.76
N GLN A 149 -0.21 2.45 10.20
CA GLN A 149 0.34 1.32 9.44
C GLN A 149 0.88 0.23 10.39
N VAL A 150 0.38 -0.98 10.22
CA VAL A 150 0.78 -2.17 11.02
C VAL A 150 2.29 -2.37 11.00
N MET A 151 2.91 -2.19 9.84
CA MET A 151 4.32 -2.48 9.64
C MET A 151 5.29 -1.55 10.36
N PHE A 152 4.83 -0.45 10.98
CA PHE A 152 5.72 0.44 11.72
C PHE A 152 6.31 -0.22 12.96
N VAL A 153 5.60 -1.14 13.58
CA VAL A 153 5.98 -1.71 14.87
C VAL A 153 5.98 -3.25 14.92
N ASN A 154 5.28 -3.93 14.00
CA ASN A 154 5.08 -5.38 14.08
C ASN A 154 6.38 -6.20 14.02
N TYR A 155 7.43 -5.74 13.35
CA TYR A 155 8.75 -6.39 13.27
C TYR A 155 9.66 -6.06 14.47
N MET A 156 9.45 -4.93 15.15
CA MET A 156 10.34 -4.37 16.17
C MET A 156 10.60 -5.30 17.37
N PRO A 157 9.64 -6.04 17.92
CA PRO A 157 9.91 -7.00 18.99
C PRO A 157 10.92 -8.09 18.57
N TYR A 158 10.80 -8.58 17.35
CA TYR A 158 11.69 -9.62 16.81
C TYR A 158 13.08 -9.08 16.51
N GLU A 159 13.18 -7.83 16.04
CA GLU A 159 14.43 -7.10 15.90
C GLU A 159 15.15 -6.94 17.23
N LEU A 160 14.45 -6.47 18.28
CA LEU A 160 15.00 -6.31 19.63
C LEU A 160 15.40 -7.65 20.24
N LEU A 161 14.65 -8.73 20.01
CA LEU A 161 15.04 -10.07 20.40
C LEU A 161 16.30 -10.54 19.67
N ALA A 162 16.42 -10.26 18.37
CA ALA A 162 17.63 -10.55 17.61
C ALA A 162 18.83 -9.77 18.16
N LEU A 163 18.67 -8.48 18.50
CA LEU A 163 19.70 -7.66 19.16
C LEU A 163 20.15 -8.25 20.51
N LEU A 164 19.21 -8.75 21.31
CA LEU A 164 19.48 -9.41 22.59
C LEU A 164 20.19 -10.76 22.41
N LEU A 165 19.97 -11.45 21.31
CA LEU A 165 20.56 -12.76 21.01
C LEU A 165 21.94 -12.66 20.33
N LEU A 166 22.22 -11.57 19.64
CA LEU A 166 23.47 -11.36 18.91
C LEU A 166 24.75 -11.55 19.76
N PRO A 167 24.84 -11.02 21.01
CA PRO A 167 26.00 -11.32 21.86
C PRO A 167 26.15 -12.81 22.18
N LYS A 168 25.04 -13.55 22.35
CA LYS A 168 25.09 -15.01 22.57
C LYS A 168 25.61 -15.77 21.35
N LEU A 169 25.28 -15.30 20.15
CA LEU A 169 25.87 -15.81 18.90
C LEU A 169 27.36 -15.56 18.89
N VAL A 170 27.81 -14.34 19.24
CA VAL A 170 29.23 -13.95 19.23
C VAL A 170 30.03 -14.71 20.28
N GLU A 171 29.50 -14.85 21.50
CA GLU A 171 30.21 -15.48 22.63
C GLU A 171 30.17 -17.01 22.59
N LYS A 172 28.99 -17.58 22.28
CA LYS A 172 28.70 -19.02 22.45
C LYS A 172 28.46 -19.75 21.12
N GLY A 173 28.41 -19.03 19.99
CA GLY A 173 28.06 -19.58 18.69
C GLY A 173 26.65 -20.16 18.62
N LYS A 174 25.71 -19.70 19.51
CA LYS A 174 24.31 -20.10 19.51
C LYS A 174 23.53 -19.18 18.58
N TYR A 175 23.19 -19.66 17.40
CA TYR A 175 22.58 -18.84 16.34
C TYR A 175 21.13 -19.24 16.00
N THR A 176 20.67 -20.44 16.34
CA THR A 176 19.35 -20.94 15.91
C THR A 176 18.22 -19.97 16.22
N LEU A 177 18.06 -19.54 17.48
CA LEU A 177 17.00 -18.60 17.87
C LEU A 177 17.20 -17.21 17.24
N PHE A 178 18.45 -16.77 17.08
CA PHE A 178 18.77 -15.54 16.36
C PHE A 178 18.27 -15.59 14.90
N THR A 179 18.54 -16.71 14.21
CA THR A 179 18.10 -16.94 12.83
C THR A 179 16.57 -16.91 12.74
N VAL A 180 15.87 -17.60 13.67
CA VAL A 180 14.40 -17.59 13.74
C VAL A 180 13.85 -16.17 13.93
N MET A 181 14.47 -15.36 14.81
CA MET A 181 14.04 -13.97 15.01
C MET A 181 14.23 -13.13 13.74
N LEU A 182 15.33 -13.30 13.01
CA LEU A 182 15.51 -12.61 11.71
C LEU A 182 14.48 -13.06 10.68
N THR A 183 14.15 -14.34 10.62
CA THR A 183 13.09 -14.86 9.74
C THR A 183 11.75 -14.22 10.08
N LEU A 184 11.40 -14.14 11.37
CA LEU A 184 10.16 -13.49 11.80
C LEU A 184 10.14 -11.97 11.50
N VAL A 185 11.27 -11.29 11.52
CA VAL A 185 11.38 -9.90 11.04
C VAL A 185 10.96 -9.84 9.57
N ILE A 186 11.48 -10.75 8.72
CA ILE A 186 11.18 -10.76 7.28
C ILE A 186 9.69 -11.03 7.04
N TYR A 187 9.10 -12.04 7.70
CA TYR A 187 7.67 -12.34 7.57
C TYR A 187 6.75 -11.23 8.09
N ASN A 188 7.16 -10.51 9.12
CA ASN A 188 6.38 -9.35 9.60
C ASN A 188 6.50 -8.14 8.70
N SER A 189 7.68 -7.91 8.10
CA SER A 189 7.89 -6.85 7.12
C SER A 189 9.17 -7.10 6.31
N PHE A 190 9.02 -7.63 5.11
CA PHE A 190 10.15 -7.76 4.19
C PHE A 190 10.78 -6.40 3.87
N TYR A 191 9.94 -5.35 3.80
CA TYR A 191 10.36 -3.98 3.51
C TYR A 191 11.40 -3.46 4.50
N TYR A 192 11.16 -3.58 5.80
CA TYR A 192 12.10 -3.12 6.84
C TYR A 192 13.25 -4.10 7.09
N SER A 193 13.15 -5.34 6.64
CA SER A 193 14.14 -6.38 6.90
C SER A 193 15.54 -6.03 6.38
N ILE A 194 15.65 -5.28 5.29
CA ILE A 194 16.93 -4.81 4.72
C ILE A 194 17.65 -3.91 5.73
N THR A 195 16.95 -2.92 6.28
CA THR A 195 17.54 -2.02 7.29
C THR A 195 17.86 -2.75 8.59
N VAL A 196 17.03 -3.72 9.00
CA VAL A 196 17.34 -4.58 10.17
C VAL A 196 18.62 -5.38 9.94
N LEU A 197 18.83 -5.97 8.76
CA LEU A 197 20.06 -6.69 8.44
C LEU A 197 21.29 -5.76 8.46
N VAL A 198 21.14 -4.54 7.95
CA VAL A 198 22.21 -3.53 8.02
C VAL A 198 22.52 -3.16 9.48
N LEU A 199 21.49 -2.94 10.31
CA LEU A 199 21.65 -2.68 11.75
C LEU A 199 22.33 -3.85 12.46
N MET A 200 21.92 -5.10 12.22
CA MET A 200 22.57 -6.29 12.81
C MET A 200 24.01 -6.42 12.38
N THR A 201 24.32 -6.12 11.11
CA THR A 201 25.68 -6.10 10.57
C THR A 201 26.53 -5.04 11.27
N TRP A 202 25.97 -3.84 11.49
CA TRP A 202 26.63 -2.79 12.27
C TRP A 202 26.91 -3.23 13.71
N ARG A 203 25.92 -3.81 14.39
CA ARG A 203 26.07 -4.32 15.77
C ARG A 203 27.10 -5.45 15.83
N MET A 204 27.10 -6.34 14.84
CA MET A 204 28.14 -7.38 14.73
C MET A 204 29.54 -6.76 14.62
N TYR A 205 29.68 -5.70 13.81
CA TYR A 205 30.94 -4.94 13.69
C TYR A 205 31.35 -4.30 15.02
N GLU A 206 30.41 -3.78 15.83
CA GLU A 206 30.72 -3.24 17.16
C GLU A 206 31.18 -4.33 18.14
N LEU A 207 30.63 -5.54 18.06
CA LEU A 207 30.88 -6.63 19.01
C LEU A 207 32.15 -7.39 18.72
N THR A 208 32.52 -7.61 17.46
CA THR A 208 33.68 -8.47 17.13
C THR A 208 34.30 -8.18 15.75
N ARG A 209 35.62 -8.51 15.62
CA ARG A 209 36.35 -8.53 14.34
C ARG A 209 36.78 -9.95 13.93
N ASP A 210 36.40 -10.97 14.71
CA ASP A 210 36.75 -12.36 14.46
C ASP A 210 36.03 -12.90 13.22
N ARG A 211 36.77 -13.28 12.19
CA ARG A 211 36.27 -13.82 10.92
C ARG A 211 35.39 -15.08 11.11
N LYS A 212 35.72 -15.94 12.09
CA LYS A 212 34.92 -17.15 12.35
C LYS A 212 33.52 -16.81 12.86
N LYS A 213 33.41 -15.79 13.72
CA LYS A 213 32.15 -15.31 14.25
C LYS A 213 31.34 -14.60 13.17
N TRP A 214 32.00 -13.86 12.30
CA TRP A 214 31.39 -13.27 11.11
C TRP A 214 30.80 -14.33 10.18
N PHE A 215 31.51 -15.42 9.95
CA PHE A 215 31.01 -16.54 9.14
C PHE A 215 29.74 -17.13 9.73
N VAL A 216 29.68 -17.35 11.06
CA VAL A 216 28.46 -17.84 11.75
C VAL A 216 27.31 -16.87 11.59
N TYR A 217 27.56 -15.55 11.72
CA TYR A 217 26.55 -14.51 11.52
C TYR A 217 26.02 -14.51 10.08
N LEU A 218 26.90 -14.45 9.08
CA LEU A 218 26.49 -14.43 7.67
C LEU A 218 25.71 -15.70 7.28
N ARG A 219 26.15 -16.88 7.77
CA ARG A 219 25.40 -18.13 7.60
C ARG A 219 24.02 -18.04 8.21
N SER A 220 23.90 -17.48 9.41
CA SER A 220 22.61 -17.31 10.09
C SER A 220 21.68 -16.39 9.32
N ALA A 221 22.20 -15.27 8.82
CA ALA A 221 21.44 -14.33 7.98
C ALA A 221 21.00 -14.97 6.65
N ALA A 222 21.89 -15.73 5.99
CA ALA A 222 21.57 -16.44 4.77
C ALA A 222 20.49 -17.52 4.98
N ILE A 223 20.57 -18.27 6.10
CA ILE A 223 19.53 -19.25 6.46
C ILE A 223 18.19 -18.54 6.72
N ALA A 224 18.19 -17.38 7.41
CA ALA A 224 16.98 -16.63 7.67
C ALA A 224 16.31 -16.13 6.37
N VAL A 225 17.09 -15.61 5.42
CA VAL A 225 16.61 -15.24 4.08
C VAL A 225 16.09 -16.46 3.34
N GLY A 226 16.81 -17.60 3.39
CA GLY A 226 16.37 -18.87 2.82
C GLY A 226 15.04 -19.34 3.38
N MET A 227 14.87 -19.29 4.71
CA MET A 227 13.60 -19.66 5.37
C MET A 227 12.43 -18.76 4.98
N ALA A 228 12.68 -17.55 4.53
CA ALA A 228 11.66 -16.64 4.02
C ALA A 228 11.52 -16.69 2.49
N GLY A 229 12.12 -17.70 1.83
CA GLY A 229 12.16 -17.80 0.38
C GLY A 229 10.80 -17.82 -0.30
N VAL A 230 9.80 -18.49 0.30
CA VAL A 230 8.43 -18.53 -0.22
C VAL A 230 7.76 -17.15 -0.26
N LEU A 231 8.15 -16.22 0.59
CA LEU A 231 7.69 -14.83 0.55
C LEU A 231 8.58 -14.00 -0.39
N LEU A 232 9.89 -14.08 -0.22
CA LEU A 232 10.83 -13.13 -0.84
C LEU A 232 11.00 -13.34 -2.34
N LEU A 233 11.09 -14.58 -2.82
CA LEU A 233 11.38 -14.84 -4.23
C LEU A 233 10.20 -14.44 -5.14
N PRO A 234 8.96 -14.90 -4.89
CA PRO A 234 7.82 -14.45 -5.71
C PRO A 234 7.58 -12.94 -5.60
N THR A 235 7.67 -12.37 -4.38
CA THR A 235 7.54 -10.91 -4.21
C THR A 235 8.58 -10.13 -5.02
N ALA A 236 9.82 -10.60 -5.08
CA ALA A 236 10.86 -9.96 -5.89
C ALA A 236 10.54 -10.02 -7.39
N LEU A 237 10.00 -11.14 -7.88
CA LEU A 237 9.60 -11.29 -9.28
C LEU A 237 8.44 -10.37 -9.63
N VAL A 238 7.40 -10.31 -8.80
CA VAL A 238 6.27 -9.38 -8.97
C VAL A 238 6.74 -7.92 -8.96
N LEU A 239 7.64 -7.54 -8.04
CA LEU A 239 8.19 -6.17 -8.01
C LEU A 239 9.01 -5.82 -9.26
N LEU A 240 9.61 -6.80 -9.92
CA LEU A 240 10.35 -6.60 -11.17
C LEU A 240 9.40 -6.51 -12.38
N GLU A 241 8.31 -7.27 -12.38
CA GLU A 241 7.29 -7.29 -13.41
C GLU A 241 6.47 -5.99 -13.42
N HIS A 242 6.02 -5.55 -12.24
CA HIS A 242 5.16 -4.38 -12.06
C HIS A 242 5.90 -3.12 -11.61
N ARG A 243 7.20 -3.01 -11.93
CA ARG A 243 8.00 -1.85 -11.57
C ARG A 243 7.49 -0.61 -12.31
N ARG A 244 6.73 0.24 -11.63
CA ARG A 244 6.38 1.57 -12.11
C ARG A 244 7.66 2.40 -12.29
N GLN A 245 7.83 3.01 -13.44
CA GLN A 245 8.81 4.06 -13.64
C GLN A 245 8.35 5.28 -12.84
N GLY A 246 8.79 5.36 -11.56
CA GLY A 246 8.62 6.59 -10.79
C GLY A 246 9.37 7.72 -11.48
N ALA A 247 8.87 8.95 -11.38
CA ALA A 247 9.60 10.13 -11.80
C ALA A 247 11.02 10.05 -11.22
N GLY A 248 12.02 9.89 -12.08
CA GLY A 248 13.39 9.60 -11.67
C GLY A 248 13.90 10.71 -10.75
N THR A 249 14.19 10.41 -9.51
CA THR A 249 14.83 11.37 -8.61
C THR A 249 16.17 11.75 -9.21
N ALA A 250 16.39 13.02 -9.49
CA ALA A 250 17.66 13.47 -10.04
C ALA A 250 18.81 13.04 -9.11
N ILE A 251 19.83 12.38 -9.66
CA ILE A 251 20.96 11.82 -8.88
C ILE A 251 21.56 12.90 -7.96
N ALA A 252 21.64 14.14 -8.42
CA ALA A 252 22.17 15.25 -7.62
C ALA A 252 21.36 15.50 -6.33
N GLU A 253 20.05 15.32 -6.35
CA GLU A 253 19.19 15.51 -5.18
C GLU A 253 19.41 14.42 -4.12
N LEU A 254 19.78 13.21 -4.52
CA LEU A 254 20.09 12.12 -3.59
C LEU A 254 21.28 12.44 -2.69
N PHE A 255 22.23 13.24 -3.16
CA PHE A 255 23.42 13.64 -2.40
C PHE A 255 23.25 15.00 -1.69
N ARG A 256 22.15 15.72 -1.92
CA ARG A 256 21.85 16.97 -1.22
C ARG A 256 21.42 16.67 0.22
N PRO A 257 22.13 17.20 1.25
CA PRO A 257 21.73 16.95 2.64
C PRO A 257 20.34 17.51 2.95
N ASP A 258 19.49 16.69 3.57
CA ASP A 258 18.18 17.12 4.08
C ASP A 258 18.32 17.62 5.52
N PHE A 259 18.41 18.93 5.70
CA PHE A 259 18.47 19.57 7.00
C PHE A 259 17.09 19.73 7.67
N SER A 260 16.01 19.30 7.05
CA SER A 260 14.70 19.27 7.71
C SER A 260 14.67 18.27 8.88
N LEU A 261 15.60 17.31 8.87
CA LEU A 261 15.73 16.24 9.87
C LEU A 261 14.46 15.37 10.03
N LYS A 262 13.58 15.36 9.02
CA LYS A 262 12.35 14.54 9.02
C LYS A 262 12.63 13.06 9.32
N GLY A 263 13.78 12.53 8.87
CA GLY A 263 14.16 11.16 9.16
C GLY A 263 14.39 10.86 10.65
N LEU A 264 14.65 11.86 11.49
CA LEU A 264 14.96 11.70 12.92
C LEU A 264 13.87 12.25 13.84
N LEU A 265 13.31 13.42 13.53
CA LEU A 265 12.51 14.23 14.47
C LEU A 265 11.03 14.26 14.04
N TYR A 266 10.15 13.98 14.99
CA TYR A 266 8.69 14.19 14.96
C TYR A 266 7.89 13.62 13.79
N ASP A 267 8.46 13.42 12.63
CA ASP A 267 7.74 12.90 11.47
C ASP A 267 7.22 11.48 11.74
N PRO A 268 5.92 11.20 11.54
CA PRO A 268 5.33 9.87 11.74
C PRO A 268 5.90 8.82 10.79
N TYR A 269 6.42 9.24 9.64
CA TYR A 269 7.08 8.38 8.66
C TYR A 269 8.62 8.38 8.80
N GLY A 270 9.17 8.90 9.90
CA GLY A 270 10.59 8.84 10.26
C GLY A 270 10.82 8.01 11.52
N ILE A 271 12.02 8.15 12.10
CA ILE A 271 12.33 7.57 13.43
C ILE A 271 11.47 8.25 14.51
N GLY A 272 11.15 9.55 14.33
CA GLY A 272 10.16 10.27 15.11
C GLY A 272 10.54 10.49 16.56
N LEU A 273 11.80 10.82 16.85
CA LEU A 273 12.30 11.15 18.19
C LEU A 273 12.30 12.66 18.44
N THR A 274 12.62 13.05 19.67
CA THR A 274 12.75 14.44 20.11
C THR A 274 14.16 15.00 19.86
N LEU A 275 14.34 16.30 20.04
CA LEU A 275 15.62 17.00 19.87
C LEU A 275 16.74 16.42 20.73
N PHE A 276 16.44 15.76 21.87
CA PHE A 276 17.47 15.07 22.64
C PHE A 276 18.18 13.97 21.84
N ALA A 277 17.52 13.31 20.89
CA ALA A 277 18.17 12.35 20.00
C ALA A 277 19.21 13.04 19.10
N LEU A 278 18.87 14.20 18.54
CA LEU A 278 19.81 15.01 17.76
C LEU A 278 21.01 15.44 18.62
N TYR A 279 20.76 15.97 19.83
CA TYR A 279 21.81 16.30 20.78
C TYR A 279 22.76 15.13 21.05
N ALA A 280 22.20 13.93 21.28
CA ALA A 280 22.99 12.73 21.54
C ALA A 280 23.84 12.29 20.35
N LEU A 281 23.36 12.45 19.13
CA LEU A 281 24.13 12.17 17.90
C LEU A 281 25.26 13.20 17.74
N LEU A 282 25.00 14.49 17.95
CA LEU A 282 26.00 15.55 17.85
C LEU A 282 27.06 15.44 18.95
N ALA A 283 26.67 15.19 20.22
CA ALA A 283 27.58 14.91 21.30
C ALA A 283 28.47 13.68 21.02
N GLY A 284 27.89 12.65 20.41
CA GLY A 284 28.58 11.42 20.02
C GLY A 284 29.72 11.66 19.01
N LEU A 285 29.66 12.68 18.18
CA LEU A 285 30.76 13.04 17.25
C LEU A 285 32.03 13.43 18.03
N ALA A 286 31.89 14.09 19.19
CA ALA A 286 33.01 14.47 20.03
C ALA A 286 33.49 13.33 20.96
N ILE A 287 32.64 12.33 21.22
CA ILE A 287 32.96 11.17 22.07
C ILE A 287 33.58 10.07 21.23
N ARG A 288 34.91 9.82 21.39
CA ARG A 288 35.68 8.87 20.55
C ARG A 288 35.01 7.50 20.39
N ARG A 289 34.40 6.98 21.48
CA ARG A 289 33.72 5.67 21.47
C ARG A 289 32.45 5.67 20.60
N LEU A 290 31.70 6.78 20.58
CA LEU A 290 30.42 6.89 19.91
C LEU A 290 30.53 7.47 18.50
N ARG A 291 31.67 8.10 18.17
CA ARG A 291 31.86 8.89 16.94
C ARG A 291 31.47 8.16 15.66
N LYS A 292 31.90 6.91 15.49
CA LYS A 292 31.59 6.13 14.28
C LYS A 292 30.09 5.89 14.11
N ARG A 293 29.39 5.55 15.21
CA ARG A 293 27.94 5.36 15.23
C ARG A 293 27.22 6.66 14.91
N SER A 294 27.63 7.77 15.50
CA SER A 294 27.09 9.09 15.21
C SER A 294 27.22 9.47 13.74
N ILE A 295 28.39 9.26 13.15
CA ILE A 295 28.63 9.56 11.73
C ILE A 295 27.68 8.74 10.85
N VAL A 296 27.55 7.43 11.08
CA VAL A 296 26.70 6.56 10.29
C VAL A 296 25.23 6.93 10.44
N LEU A 297 24.75 7.18 11.67
CA LEU A 297 23.36 7.55 11.92
C LEU A 297 23.03 8.93 11.37
N LEU A 298 23.94 9.92 11.52
CA LEU A 298 23.74 11.25 10.93
C LEU A 298 23.77 11.19 9.40
N ALA A 299 24.68 10.41 8.80
CA ALA A 299 24.70 10.20 7.36
C ALA A 299 23.41 9.56 6.87
N ALA A 300 22.86 8.56 7.59
CA ALA A 300 21.61 7.92 7.24
C ALA A 300 20.41 8.88 7.28
N VAL A 301 20.39 9.80 8.24
CA VAL A 301 19.30 10.77 8.40
C VAL A 301 19.42 11.94 7.44
N LEU A 302 20.65 12.44 7.20
CA LEU A 302 20.88 13.66 6.42
C LEU A 302 20.98 13.40 4.91
N LEU A 303 21.42 12.20 4.48
CA LEU A 303 21.68 11.92 3.06
C LEU A 303 20.57 11.03 2.48
N PRO A 304 19.71 11.57 1.61
CA PRO A 304 18.64 10.80 0.95
C PRO A 304 19.13 9.56 0.21
N VAL A 305 20.36 9.57 -0.30
CA VAL A 305 20.99 8.42 -0.96
C VAL A 305 20.98 7.16 -0.10
N VAL A 306 21.12 7.29 1.23
CA VAL A 306 21.10 6.12 2.13
C VAL A 306 19.71 5.49 2.17
N SER A 307 18.67 6.30 2.32
CA SER A 307 17.29 5.81 2.27
C SER A 307 16.92 5.26 0.89
N TYR A 308 17.45 5.83 -0.18
CA TYR A 308 17.29 5.35 -1.56
C TYR A 308 17.87 3.93 -1.73
N PHE A 309 19.12 3.68 -1.29
CA PHE A 309 19.71 2.34 -1.34
C PHE A 309 18.98 1.33 -0.45
N LEU A 310 18.61 1.71 0.76
CA LEU A 310 17.87 0.83 1.67
C LEU A 310 16.47 0.49 1.14
N ASN A 311 15.88 1.36 0.33
CA ASN A 311 14.59 1.16 -0.32
C ASN A 311 14.70 0.48 -1.71
N GLY A 312 15.77 -0.26 -1.96
CA GLY A 312 15.96 -1.01 -3.20
C GLY A 312 16.17 -0.14 -4.44
N MET A 313 16.67 1.08 -4.28
CA MET A 313 16.93 2.06 -5.36
C MET A 313 15.67 2.47 -6.13
N LEU A 314 14.48 2.38 -5.51
CA LEU A 314 13.22 2.82 -6.11
C LEU A 314 13.02 4.33 -5.94
N TYR A 315 13.12 4.82 -4.71
CA TYR A 315 13.00 6.25 -4.35
C TYR A 315 13.56 6.47 -2.94
N ALA A 316 13.92 7.73 -2.63
CA ALA A 316 14.39 8.09 -1.29
C ALA A 316 13.20 8.33 -0.35
N ARG A 317 13.09 7.53 0.73
CA ARG A 317 12.05 7.70 1.74
C ARG A 317 12.54 7.39 3.15
N VAL A 318 12.34 8.35 4.04
CA VAL A 318 12.89 8.29 5.40
C VAL A 318 12.30 7.18 6.27
N LYS A 319 11.10 6.68 5.97
CA LYS A 319 10.46 5.60 6.75
C LYS A 319 11.30 4.32 6.82
N ILE A 320 12.11 4.04 5.80
CA ILE A 320 12.99 2.87 5.79
C ILE A 320 14.03 2.89 6.91
N LEU A 321 14.27 4.07 7.54
CA LEU A 321 15.23 4.25 8.63
C LEU A 321 14.65 3.87 10.00
N MET A 322 13.34 3.62 10.14
CA MET A 322 12.70 3.27 11.43
C MET A 322 13.40 2.14 12.19
N PRO A 323 13.91 1.06 11.55
CA PRO A 323 14.64 0.02 12.27
C PRO A 323 15.94 0.50 12.95
N LEU A 324 16.43 1.70 12.65
CA LEU A 324 17.60 2.28 13.36
C LEU A 324 17.22 2.84 14.74
N LEU A 325 15.94 2.94 15.07
CA LEU A 325 15.42 3.48 16.33
C LEU A 325 16.09 2.87 17.58
N PRO A 326 16.23 1.55 17.76
CA PRO A 326 16.91 0.99 18.94
C PRO A 326 18.35 1.44 19.08
N LEU A 327 19.06 1.69 17.98
CA LEU A 327 20.45 2.13 18.00
C LEU A 327 20.58 3.62 18.35
N VAL A 328 19.65 4.47 17.88
CA VAL A 328 19.58 5.88 18.26
C VAL A 328 19.25 6.01 19.74
N VAL A 329 18.28 5.24 20.22
CA VAL A 329 17.89 5.20 21.65
C VAL A 329 19.05 4.71 22.52
N LEU A 330 19.80 3.68 22.10
CA LEU A 330 20.98 3.23 22.82
C LEU A 330 22.00 4.37 22.94
N GLN A 331 22.27 5.10 21.86
CA GLN A 331 23.21 6.23 21.88
C GLN A 331 22.71 7.36 22.78
N ALA A 332 21.42 7.68 22.75
CA ALA A 332 20.82 8.68 23.64
C ALA A 332 21.00 8.28 25.12
N ALA A 333 20.72 7.02 25.46
CA ALA A 333 20.91 6.49 26.79
C ALA A 333 22.38 6.49 27.24
N GLU A 334 23.33 6.13 26.34
CA GLU A 334 24.77 6.17 26.62
C GLU A 334 25.24 7.60 26.92
N VAL A 335 24.86 8.59 26.11
CA VAL A 335 25.22 10.01 26.32
C VAL A 335 24.60 10.51 27.62
N LEU A 336 23.34 10.19 27.88
CA LEU A 336 22.65 10.60 29.12
C LEU A 336 23.35 10.02 30.36
N GLN A 337 23.75 8.74 30.33
CA GLN A 337 24.49 8.09 31.42
C GLN A 337 25.87 8.71 31.60
N MET A 338 26.57 9.08 30.54
CA MET A 338 27.87 9.78 30.64
C MET A 338 27.73 11.17 31.24
N ILE A 339 26.66 11.89 30.92
CA ILE A 339 26.34 13.19 31.57
C ILE A 339 26.08 12.97 33.07
N GLN A 340 25.23 12.01 33.41
CA GLN A 340 24.90 11.70 34.81
C GLN A 340 26.15 11.33 35.61
N ARG A 341 27.08 10.59 35.06
CA ARG A 341 28.33 10.17 35.67
C ARG A 341 29.42 11.24 35.61
N LYS A 342 29.10 12.44 35.10
CA LYS A 342 30.02 13.55 34.88
C LYS A 342 31.24 13.18 33.99
N GLN A 343 31.08 12.20 33.12
CA GLN A 343 32.10 11.78 32.13
C GLN A 343 32.06 12.60 30.85
N TRP A 344 30.99 13.36 30.66
CA TRP A 344 30.79 14.28 29.54
C TRP A 344 30.30 15.62 30.07
N LYS A 345 30.95 16.71 29.62
CA LYS A 345 30.50 18.07 29.89
C LYS A 345 29.50 18.50 28.83
N ILE A 346 28.34 18.98 29.28
CA ILE A 346 27.29 19.47 28.41
C ILE A 346 27.81 20.65 27.60
N ARG A 347 27.59 20.59 26.28
CA ARG A 347 27.85 21.66 25.32
C ARG A 347 26.54 22.01 24.68
N ILE A 348 26.01 23.19 24.93
CA ILE A 348 24.68 23.61 24.47
C ILE A 348 24.74 24.20 23.07
N TRP A 349 25.86 24.77 22.66
CA TRP A 349 25.97 25.49 21.40
C TRP A 349 25.63 24.66 20.13
N PRO A 350 26.00 23.37 20.01
CA PRO A 350 25.60 22.58 18.84
C PRO A 350 24.09 22.42 18.74
N GLU A 351 23.43 22.27 19.90
CA GLU A 351 21.96 22.16 19.97
C GLU A 351 21.27 23.48 19.63
N LEU A 352 21.81 24.62 20.11
CA LEU A 352 21.30 25.94 19.74
C LEU A 352 21.39 26.18 18.22
N LEU A 353 22.46 25.69 17.59
CA LEU A 353 22.64 25.82 16.14
C LEU A 353 21.71 24.86 15.38
N PHE A 354 21.85 23.56 15.59
CA PHE A 354 21.14 22.54 14.80
C PHE A 354 19.68 22.35 15.25
N GLY A 355 19.39 22.47 16.54
CA GLY A 355 18.01 22.52 17.04
C GLY A 355 17.30 23.79 16.58
N GLY A 356 18.00 24.93 16.54
CA GLY A 356 17.50 26.17 15.97
C GLY A 356 17.18 26.03 14.47
N ILE A 357 18.05 25.37 13.69
CA ILE A 357 17.79 25.03 12.28
C ILE A 357 16.53 24.17 12.16
N ALA A 358 16.37 23.15 13.01
CA ALA A 358 15.21 22.27 12.98
C ALA A 358 13.90 23.04 13.29
N VAL A 359 13.91 23.94 14.29
CA VAL A 359 12.76 24.80 14.62
C VAL A 359 12.39 25.73 13.48
N VAL A 360 13.40 26.38 12.86
CA VAL A 360 13.19 27.29 11.73
C VAL A 360 12.67 26.53 10.52
N SER A 361 13.25 25.34 10.21
CA SER A 361 12.80 24.50 9.10
C SER A 361 11.35 24.02 9.30
N ALA A 362 10.98 23.61 10.51
CA ALA A 362 9.62 23.23 10.85
C ALA A 362 8.62 24.37 10.64
N LYS A 363 9.01 25.60 11.04
CA LYS A 363 8.19 26.80 10.83
C LYS A 363 8.02 27.15 9.37
N LEU A 364 9.12 27.15 8.59
CA LEU A 364 9.10 27.49 7.16
C LEU A 364 8.33 26.47 6.33
N ALA A 365 8.37 25.20 6.73
CA ALA A 365 7.63 24.13 6.08
C ALA A 365 6.13 24.09 6.47
N GLY A 366 5.66 24.99 7.35
CA GLY A 366 4.28 24.97 7.86
C GLY A 366 3.94 23.66 8.60
N SER A 367 4.91 23.06 9.28
CA SER A 367 4.78 21.76 9.92
C SER A 367 3.70 21.79 11.02
N GLU A 368 2.79 20.85 10.98
CA GLU A 368 1.78 20.61 12.03
C GLU A 368 2.43 20.39 13.40
N TYR A 369 3.67 19.91 13.43
CA TYR A 369 4.44 19.63 14.65
C TYR A 369 5.25 20.82 15.20
N TYR A 370 5.15 21.99 14.57
CA TYR A 370 5.97 23.17 14.96
C TYR A 370 5.87 23.51 16.45
N SER A 371 4.66 23.53 16.98
CA SER A 371 4.44 23.83 18.41
C SER A 371 5.10 22.81 19.33
N GLY A 372 5.08 21.53 18.96
CA GLY A 372 5.75 20.44 19.66
C GLY A 372 7.27 20.57 19.62
N VAL A 373 7.82 20.86 18.43
CA VAL A 373 9.27 21.10 18.24
C VAL A 373 9.76 22.27 19.07
N LEU A 374 8.98 23.35 19.12
CA LEU A 374 9.31 24.52 19.92
C LEU A 374 9.28 24.21 21.43
N LEU A 375 8.25 23.50 21.90
CA LEU A 375 8.15 23.07 23.31
C LEU A 375 9.35 22.20 23.69
N ASP A 376 9.69 21.22 22.86
CA ASP A 376 10.84 20.34 23.11
C ASP A 376 12.15 21.12 23.14
N ALA A 377 12.36 22.06 22.22
CA ALA A 377 13.56 22.91 22.21
C ALA A 377 13.73 23.69 23.52
N VAL A 378 12.63 24.28 24.00
CA VAL A 378 12.63 25.03 25.26
C VAL A 378 12.93 24.13 26.46
N LEU A 379 12.23 22.98 26.55
CA LEU A 379 12.42 22.01 27.62
C LEU A 379 13.84 21.41 27.61
N LEU A 380 14.35 21.05 26.43
CA LEU A 380 15.70 20.51 26.29
C LEU A 380 16.77 21.50 26.77
N VAL A 381 16.72 22.76 26.29
CA VAL A 381 17.68 23.79 26.72
C VAL A 381 17.59 23.99 28.22
N MET A 382 16.37 24.09 28.78
CA MET A 382 16.16 24.22 30.22
C MET A 382 16.80 23.06 30.99
N VAL A 383 16.55 21.81 30.58
CA VAL A 383 17.10 20.62 31.25
C VAL A 383 18.63 20.59 31.14
N LEU A 384 19.19 20.87 29.96
CA LEU A 384 20.64 20.90 29.75
C LEU A 384 21.32 21.99 30.61
N CYS A 385 20.64 23.13 30.86
CA CYS A 385 21.10 24.18 31.77
C CYS A 385 21.00 23.78 33.24
N LEU A 386 19.99 23.01 33.63
CA LEU A 386 19.76 22.60 35.02
C LEU A 386 20.66 21.45 35.48
N ILE A 387 20.99 20.49 34.60
CA ILE A 387 21.79 19.30 34.94
C ILE A 387 23.14 19.63 35.60
N PRO A 388 23.95 20.64 35.16
CA PRO A 388 25.21 20.97 35.77
C PRO A 388 25.08 21.35 37.25
N PHE A 389 23.95 22.00 37.65
CA PHE A 389 23.68 22.46 39.01
C PHE A 389 22.97 21.39 39.85
N TYR A 390 22.05 20.66 39.26
CA TYR A 390 21.19 19.69 39.93
C TYR A 390 21.25 18.32 39.26
N ASN A 391 22.36 17.59 39.40
CA ASN A 391 22.53 16.25 38.82
C ASN A 391 21.72 15.18 39.59
N ARG A 392 20.38 15.31 39.57
CA ARG A 392 19.43 14.40 40.21
C ARG A 392 18.50 13.75 39.22
N ARG A 393 18.06 12.52 39.49
CA ARG A 393 17.16 11.76 38.63
C ARG A 393 15.92 12.53 38.20
N ARG A 394 15.35 13.35 39.07
CA ARG A 394 14.17 14.19 38.78
C ARG A 394 14.40 15.16 37.63
N ILE A 395 15.60 15.71 37.46
CA ILE A 395 15.91 16.60 36.35
C ILE A 395 15.93 15.83 35.03
N TYR A 396 16.50 14.63 35.01
CA TYR A 396 16.50 13.78 33.80
C TYR A 396 15.09 13.32 33.41
N SER A 397 14.18 13.12 34.38
CA SER A 397 12.78 12.78 34.08
C SER A 397 12.05 13.89 33.31
N LEU A 398 12.50 15.16 33.42
CA LEU A 398 11.91 16.27 32.65
C LEU A 398 12.10 16.09 31.13
N LEU A 399 13.14 15.34 30.68
CA LEU A 399 13.31 15.00 29.29
C LEU A 399 12.19 14.12 28.73
N LEU A 400 11.36 13.49 29.59
CA LEU A 400 10.23 12.68 29.16
C LEU A 400 8.96 13.51 28.93
N VAL A 401 8.92 14.77 29.39
CA VAL A 401 7.72 15.62 29.28
C VAL A 401 7.43 15.93 27.81
N ALA A 402 8.44 16.40 27.07
CA ALA A 402 8.26 16.73 25.65
C ALA A 402 7.81 15.52 24.81
N PRO A 403 8.51 14.35 24.82
CA PRO A 403 8.08 13.21 24.02
C PRO A 403 6.69 12.71 24.42
N PHE A 404 6.34 12.74 25.72
CA PHE A 404 5.03 12.32 26.17
C PHE A 404 3.92 13.28 25.70
N VAL A 405 4.10 14.59 25.89
CA VAL A 405 3.11 15.60 25.49
C VAL A 405 2.98 15.65 23.97
N CYS A 406 4.11 15.67 23.26
CA CYS A 406 4.09 15.70 21.79
C CYS A 406 3.43 14.45 21.20
N SER A 407 3.73 13.26 21.73
CA SER A 407 3.13 12.01 21.22
C SER A 407 1.62 11.98 21.42
N VAL A 408 1.12 12.37 22.60
CA VAL A 408 -0.32 12.45 22.89
C VAL A 408 -1.00 13.51 22.02
N TYR A 409 -0.41 14.71 21.94
CA TYR A 409 -0.95 15.79 21.12
C TYR A 409 -1.06 15.38 19.65
N THR A 410 0.03 14.86 19.07
CA THR A 410 0.07 14.46 17.67
C THR A 410 -0.86 13.30 17.39
N ALA A 411 -0.93 12.28 18.27
CA ALA A 411 -1.84 11.16 18.08
C ALA A 411 -3.30 11.62 18.05
N ARG A 412 -3.69 12.55 18.93
CA ARG A 412 -5.07 13.07 18.98
C ARG A 412 -5.46 13.97 17.81
N GLN A 413 -4.50 14.56 17.12
CA GLN A 413 -4.77 15.33 15.89
C GLN A 413 -4.88 14.42 14.64
N ASP A 414 -4.61 13.15 14.79
CA ASP A 414 -4.66 12.20 13.69
C ASP A 414 -6.08 11.67 13.43
N ASP A 415 -6.25 11.11 12.25
CA ASP A 415 -7.50 10.59 11.74
C ASP A 415 -7.75 9.16 12.24
N PHE A 416 -8.49 9.03 13.35
CA PHE A 416 -8.93 7.74 13.88
C PHE A 416 -10.25 7.30 13.26
N VAL A 417 -10.41 5.99 13.08
CA VAL A 417 -11.66 5.39 12.60
C VAL A 417 -12.74 5.48 13.66
N PRO A 418 -13.86 6.16 13.41
CA PRO A 418 -15.01 6.14 14.31
C PRO A 418 -15.55 4.71 14.47
N GLU A 419 -16.02 4.39 15.68
CA GLU A 419 -16.66 3.11 15.96
C GLU A 419 -17.88 2.92 15.03
N GLY A 420 -17.96 1.76 14.36
CA GLY A 420 -19.00 1.42 13.39
C GLY A 420 -18.68 1.74 11.92
N LYS A 421 -17.77 2.66 11.60
CA LYS A 421 -17.40 2.96 10.20
C LYS A 421 -16.68 1.82 9.48
N TRP A 422 -16.08 0.91 10.22
CA TRP A 422 -15.37 -0.24 9.65
C TRP A 422 -16.30 -1.42 9.32
N VAL A 423 -17.58 -1.31 9.64
CA VAL A 423 -18.57 -2.34 9.35
C VAL A 423 -19.38 -1.93 8.12
N SER A 424 -19.57 -2.85 7.18
CA SER A 424 -20.51 -2.63 6.09
C SER A 424 -21.93 -2.44 6.65
N PRO A 425 -22.77 -1.57 6.06
CA PRO A 425 -24.17 -1.48 6.45
C PRO A 425 -24.94 -2.79 6.19
N PHE A 426 -24.50 -3.58 5.20
CA PHE A 426 -25.08 -4.88 4.88
C PHE A 426 -24.31 -6.01 5.57
N THR A 427 -25.04 -7.00 6.05
CA THR A 427 -24.45 -8.27 6.51
C THR A 427 -24.05 -9.13 5.32
N GLU A 428 -23.18 -10.11 5.55
CA GLU A 428 -22.76 -11.08 4.54
C GLU A 428 -23.97 -11.80 3.91
N GLU A 429 -24.90 -12.29 4.73
CA GLU A 429 -26.14 -12.95 4.29
C GLU A 429 -27.01 -12.07 3.39
N GLU A 430 -27.10 -10.77 3.69
CA GLU A 430 -27.86 -9.81 2.89
C GLU A 430 -27.17 -9.52 1.56
N ALA A 431 -25.85 -9.43 1.55
CA ALA A 431 -25.06 -9.22 0.34
C ALA A 431 -25.13 -10.46 -0.59
N GLU A 432 -24.96 -11.67 -0.04
CA GLU A 432 -25.10 -12.93 -0.79
C GLU A 432 -26.53 -13.14 -1.33
N ALA A 433 -27.55 -12.69 -0.62
CA ALA A 433 -28.93 -12.76 -1.10
C ALA A 433 -29.17 -11.94 -2.36
N VAL A 434 -28.38 -10.89 -2.59
CA VAL A 434 -28.39 -10.07 -3.82
C VAL A 434 -27.41 -10.63 -4.84
N ALA A 435 -26.16 -10.89 -4.45
CA ALA A 435 -25.08 -11.31 -5.34
C ALA A 435 -25.11 -12.83 -5.57
N LYS A 436 -26.09 -13.30 -6.32
CA LYS A 436 -26.34 -14.74 -6.57
C LYS A 436 -25.44 -15.38 -7.61
N ASP A 437 -24.85 -14.57 -8.49
CA ASP A 437 -23.98 -15.05 -9.56
C ASP A 437 -22.52 -15.08 -9.09
N PRO A 438 -21.93 -16.26 -8.85
CA PRO A 438 -20.58 -16.37 -8.33
C PRO A 438 -19.51 -15.95 -9.36
N TRP A 439 -19.89 -15.79 -10.65
CA TRP A 439 -19.01 -15.38 -11.73
C TRP A 439 -19.19 -13.91 -12.13
N ALA A 440 -19.99 -13.16 -11.40
CA ALA A 440 -20.10 -11.71 -11.54
C ALA A 440 -19.22 -10.97 -10.54
N ARG A 441 -18.89 -9.71 -10.82
CA ARG A 441 -18.16 -8.84 -9.90
C ARG A 441 -19.09 -7.98 -9.07
N THR A 442 -18.65 -7.73 -7.84
CA THR A 442 -19.28 -6.80 -6.90
C THR A 442 -18.28 -5.74 -6.51
N ASP A 443 -18.61 -4.46 -6.77
CA ASP A 443 -17.79 -3.33 -6.40
C ASP A 443 -18.52 -2.37 -5.45
N GLY A 444 -17.79 -1.44 -4.83
CA GLY A 444 -18.34 -0.47 -3.89
C GLY A 444 -17.91 0.95 -4.20
N MET A 445 -18.88 1.84 -4.42
CA MET A 445 -18.70 3.28 -4.57
C MET A 445 -18.85 4.05 -3.26
N GLU A 446 -19.50 3.46 -2.26
CA GLU A 446 -19.64 4.08 -0.94
C GLU A 446 -18.31 3.97 -0.19
N GLU A 447 -17.74 5.10 0.26
CA GLU A 447 -16.40 5.18 0.85
C GLU A 447 -15.33 4.47 -0.02
N PRO A 448 -15.12 4.89 -1.28
CA PRO A 448 -14.41 4.09 -2.30
C PRO A 448 -12.99 3.68 -1.91
N LEU A 449 -12.30 4.46 -1.06
CA LEU A 449 -10.97 4.07 -0.54
C LEU A 449 -10.99 2.81 0.31
N ILE A 450 -12.09 2.56 1.01
CA ILE A 450 -12.26 1.38 1.88
C ILE A 450 -12.88 0.25 1.06
N SER A 451 -13.98 0.55 0.36
CA SER A 451 -14.76 -0.43 -0.40
C SER A 451 -13.97 -1.15 -1.48
N SER A 452 -12.96 -0.49 -2.08
CA SER A 452 -12.12 -1.11 -3.12
C SER A 452 -11.37 -2.37 -2.67
N ASN A 453 -11.14 -2.54 -1.36
CA ASN A 453 -10.50 -3.71 -0.79
C ASN A 453 -11.39 -4.52 0.15
N ARG A 454 -12.64 -4.03 0.38
CA ARG A 454 -13.59 -4.67 1.30
C ARG A 454 -14.33 -5.79 0.61
N LEU A 455 -14.38 -6.94 1.28
CA LEU A 455 -15.30 -8.01 0.93
C LEU A 455 -16.62 -7.80 1.66
N LEU A 456 -17.72 -7.87 0.93
CA LEU A 456 -19.08 -7.91 1.48
C LEU A 456 -19.47 -9.35 1.86
N TYR A 457 -18.93 -10.33 1.15
CA TYR A 457 -19.13 -11.76 1.36
C TYR A 457 -17.90 -12.55 0.91
N SER A 458 -17.80 -13.79 1.40
CA SER A 458 -16.68 -14.69 1.05
C SER A 458 -16.70 -15.06 -0.44
N GLY A 459 -15.53 -15.07 -1.06
CA GLY A 459 -15.36 -15.40 -2.49
C GLY A 459 -15.79 -14.29 -3.46
N GLN A 460 -16.12 -13.09 -2.98
CA GLN A 460 -16.42 -11.93 -3.82
C GLN A 460 -15.28 -11.65 -4.82
N LYS A 461 -15.69 -11.31 -6.06
CA LYS A 461 -14.77 -10.82 -7.11
C LYS A 461 -14.96 -9.31 -7.29
N SER A 462 -13.86 -8.57 -7.43
CA SER A 462 -13.89 -7.11 -7.58
C SER A 462 -13.03 -6.66 -8.78
N SER A 463 -13.48 -5.62 -9.49
CA SER A 463 -12.71 -4.97 -10.54
C SER A 463 -11.74 -3.93 -9.98
N THR A 464 -11.92 -3.52 -8.73
CA THR A 464 -11.19 -2.45 -8.06
C THR A 464 -10.19 -2.98 -7.04
N MET A 465 -9.21 -2.16 -6.69
CA MET A 465 -8.29 -2.40 -5.58
C MET A 465 -7.49 -1.16 -5.19
N TYR A 466 -7.08 -1.08 -3.94
CA TYR A 466 -6.12 -0.10 -3.47
C TYR A 466 -4.85 -0.78 -2.96
N SER A 467 -3.83 -0.85 -3.82
CA SER A 467 -2.51 -1.39 -3.50
C SER A 467 -1.40 -0.54 -4.10
N SER A 468 -0.25 -0.47 -3.43
CA SER A 468 0.95 0.22 -3.95
C SER A 468 1.61 -0.50 -5.13
N ILE A 469 1.26 -1.74 -5.34
CA ILE A 469 1.72 -2.60 -6.44
C ILE A 469 0.47 -3.14 -7.09
N SER A 470 0.42 -3.07 -8.41
CA SER A 470 -0.69 -3.58 -9.21
C SER A 470 -0.19 -3.99 -10.58
N ASN A 471 -0.94 -4.84 -11.26
CA ASN A 471 -0.71 -5.19 -12.65
C ASN A 471 -0.62 -3.92 -13.51
N GLU A 472 0.49 -3.77 -14.26
CA GLU A 472 0.78 -2.56 -15.03
C GLU A 472 -0.18 -2.39 -16.20
N GLU A 473 -0.47 -3.47 -16.93
CA GLU A 473 -1.37 -3.44 -18.09
C GLU A 473 -2.79 -3.04 -17.67
N TYR A 474 -3.30 -3.66 -16.59
CA TYR A 474 -4.61 -3.30 -16.06
C TYR A 474 -4.64 -1.88 -15.48
N SER A 475 -3.57 -1.43 -14.82
CA SER A 475 -3.48 -0.05 -14.32
C SER A 475 -3.50 0.97 -15.47
N ASN A 476 -2.81 0.69 -16.58
CA ASN A 476 -2.83 1.53 -17.77
C ASN A 476 -4.21 1.54 -18.44
N TRP A 477 -4.83 0.35 -18.58
CA TRP A 477 -6.19 0.25 -19.08
C TRP A 477 -7.17 1.08 -18.23
N PHE A 478 -7.08 0.96 -16.91
CA PHE A 478 -7.96 1.66 -15.96
C PHE A 478 -7.79 3.19 -16.00
N PHE A 479 -6.56 3.69 -16.01
CA PHE A 479 -6.28 5.12 -15.89
C PHE A 479 -6.09 5.84 -17.22
N ASP A 480 -5.59 5.18 -18.24
CA ASP A 480 -5.20 5.84 -19.49
C ASP A 480 -6.20 5.57 -20.63
N ILE A 481 -6.82 4.37 -20.67
CA ILE A 481 -7.86 4.04 -21.65
C ILE A 481 -9.25 4.40 -21.11
N MET A 482 -9.65 3.82 -19.95
CA MET A 482 -10.94 4.10 -19.34
C MET A 482 -11.01 5.47 -18.68
N ARG A 483 -9.89 6.17 -18.51
CA ARG A 483 -9.78 7.49 -17.88
C ARG A 483 -10.57 7.61 -16.58
N MET A 484 -10.47 6.57 -15.72
CA MET A 484 -11.11 6.57 -14.42
C MET A 484 -10.62 7.73 -13.55
N PRO A 485 -11.50 8.37 -12.78
CA PRO A 485 -11.15 9.50 -11.94
C PRO A 485 -10.04 9.17 -10.92
N VAL A 486 -9.08 10.08 -10.75
CA VAL A 486 -7.97 9.94 -9.78
C VAL A 486 -8.29 10.74 -8.53
N ARG A 487 -8.72 10.08 -7.45
CA ARG A 487 -9.18 10.75 -6.21
C ARG A 487 -8.06 11.14 -5.26
N ILE A 488 -6.89 10.50 -5.34
CA ILE A 488 -5.76 10.69 -4.42
C ILE A 488 -4.51 11.23 -5.12
N ASN A 489 -3.48 11.54 -4.36
CA ASN A 489 -2.27 12.17 -4.90
C ASN A 489 -1.40 11.27 -5.80
N ASN A 490 -1.73 9.98 -5.92
CA ASN A 490 -1.02 9.01 -6.75
C ASN A 490 -2.00 8.15 -7.55
N ARG A 491 -1.50 7.36 -8.50
CA ARG A 491 -2.32 6.48 -9.37
C ARG A 491 -2.20 5.01 -8.92
N VAL A 492 -2.29 4.72 -7.64
CA VAL A 492 -2.19 3.37 -7.07
C VAL A 492 -3.51 2.82 -6.55
N ALA A 493 -4.53 3.68 -6.40
CA ALA A 493 -5.86 3.28 -5.97
C ALA A 493 -6.78 3.24 -7.18
N MET A 494 -7.08 2.05 -7.65
CA MET A 494 -8.10 1.78 -8.67
C MET A 494 -9.44 1.67 -7.96
N LEU A 495 -10.12 2.81 -7.83
CA LEU A 495 -11.33 2.96 -7.03
C LEU A 495 -12.57 2.87 -7.91
N CYS A 496 -13.66 2.33 -7.36
CA CYS A 496 -14.95 2.33 -8.02
C CYS A 496 -15.51 3.75 -8.07
N GLU A 497 -15.77 4.22 -9.25
CA GLU A 497 -16.51 5.46 -9.58
C GLU A 497 -17.38 5.19 -10.78
N VAL A 498 -18.42 6.01 -10.97
CA VAL A 498 -19.33 5.86 -12.11
C VAL A 498 -18.56 5.88 -13.43
N ASN A 499 -18.57 4.77 -14.12
CA ASN A 499 -18.11 4.61 -15.50
C ASN A 499 -18.84 3.41 -16.14
N PRO A 500 -19.96 3.61 -16.82
CA PRO A 500 -20.73 2.50 -17.39
C PRO A 500 -19.97 1.60 -18.35
N PHE A 501 -18.96 2.14 -19.06
CA PHE A 501 -18.13 1.33 -19.95
C PHE A 501 -17.23 0.40 -19.15
N GLN A 502 -16.61 0.88 -18.08
CA GLN A 502 -15.77 0.06 -17.21
C GLN A 502 -16.60 -1.01 -16.51
N GLU A 503 -17.75 -0.62 -15.95
CA GLU A 503 -18.69 -1.52 -15.27
C GLU A 503 -19.17 -2.63 -16.22
N TYR A 504 -19.53 -2.27 -17.46
CA TYR A 504 -19.95 -3.19 -18.51
C TYR A 504 -18.84 -4.18 -18.90
N LEU A 505 -17.66 -3.65 -19.29
CA LEU A 505 -16.54 -4.46 -19.79
C LEU A 505 -15.91 -5.36 -18.71
N MET A 506 -15.94 -4.93 -17.45
CA MET A 506 -15.43 -5.69 -16.33
C MET A 506 -16.46 -6.65 -15.72
N GLY A 507 -17.70 -6.64 -16.16
CA GLY A 507 -18.75 -7.49 -15.62
C GLY A 507 -19.11 -7.17 -14.18
N VAL A 508 -19.19 -5.88 -13.84
CA VAL A 508 -19.60 -5.41 -12.50
C VAL A 508 -21.12 -5.47 -12.42
N LYS A 509 -21.65 -6.63 -12.09
CA LYS A 509 -23.09 -6.88 -12.02
C LYS A 509 -23.71 -6.30 -10.76
N TYR A 510 -22.97 -6.33 -9.64
CA TYR A 510 -23.46 -5.88 -8.34
C TYR A 510 -22.67 -4.68 -7.85
N LEU A 511 -23.39 -3.71 -7.27
CA LEU A 511 -22.79 -2.47 -6.83
C LEU A 511 -23.34 -2.04 -5.46
N GLN A 512 -22.44 -1.81 -4.49
CA GLN A 512 -22.79 -1.11 -3.26
C GLN A 512 -22.55 0.39 -3.45
N THR A 513 -23.61 1.19 -3.30
CA THR A 513 -23.53 2.66 -3.46
C THR A 513 -24.54 3.35 -2.56
N THR A 514 -24.70 4.66 -2.72
CA THR A 514 -25.80 5.44 -2.13
C THR A 514 -26.93 5.63 -3.15
N GLU A 515 -28.14 5.84 -2.67
CA GLU A 515 -29.33 5.93 -3.53
C GLU A 515 -29.21 7.03 -4.60
N ASP A 516 -28.57 8.15 -4.28
CA ASP A 516 -28.31 9.29 -5.16
C ASP A 516 -27.20 9.06 -6.20
N LYS A 517 -26.46 7.93 -6.10
CA LYS A 517 -25.33 7.59 -6.98
C LYS A 517 -25.51 6.27 -7.73
N VAL A 518 -26.72 5.78 -7.82
CA VAL A 518 -26.99 4.56 -8.60
C VAL A 518 -26.79 4.89 -10.09
N PRO A 519 -25.86 4.23 -10.80
CA PRO A 519 -25.64 4.50 -12.22
C PRO A 519 -26.80 4.00 -13.08
N VAL A 520 -26.88 4.49 -14.31
CA VAL A 520 -27.85 3.99 -15.30
C VAL A 520 -27.67 2.49 -15.53
N GLY A 521 -28.77 1.77 -15.71
CA GLY A 521 -28.80 0.31 -15.90
C GLY A 521 -28.81 -0.52 -14.62
N TYR A 522 -28.58 0.08 -13.44
CA TYR A 522 -28.67 -0.61 -12.17
C TYR A 522 -30.04 -0.46 -11.52
N GLU A 523 -30.58 -1.57 -11.01
CA GLU A 523 -31.79 -1.63 -10.22
C GLU A 523 -31.49 -1.89 -8.75
N ILE A 524 -32.09 -1.14 -7.84
CA ILE A 524 -31.88 -1.32 -6.39
C ILE A 524 -32.58 -2.61 -5.93
N ARG A 525 -31.80 -3.53 -5.38
CA ARG A 525 -32.29 -4.82 -4.83
C ARG A 525 -32.41 -4.81 -3.29
N ALA A 526 -31.60 -4.03 -2.59
CA ALA A 526 -31.66 -3.91 -1.14
C ALA A 526 -31.32 -2.47 -0.70
N ARG A 527 -31.88 -2.04 0.46
CA ARG A 527 -31.65 -0.70 1.03
C ARG A 527 -31.40 -0.79 2.54
N LYS A 528 -30.44 -0.01 3.02
CA LYS A 528 -30.16 0.22 4.44
C LYS A 528 -29.79 1.68 4.70
N GLY A 529 -30.75 2.45 5.16
CA GLY A 529 -30.58 3.91 5.25
C GLY A 529 -30.42 4.52 3.86
N ASN A 530 -29.31 5.22 3.62
CA ASN A 530 -28.93 5.77 2.31
C ASN A 530 -28.12 4.78 1.45
N SER A 531 -27.59 3.70 2.06
CA SER A 531 -26.80 2.68 1.35
C SER A 531 -27.73 1.72 0.60
N VAL A 532 -27.34 1.36 -0.62
CA VAL A 532 -28.08 0.44 -1.48
C VAL A 532 -27.17 -0.64 -2.05
N LEU A 533 -27.72 -1.82 -2.30
CA LEU A 533 -27.15 -2.84 -3.17
C LEU A 533 -27.98 -2.86 -4.46
N ALA A 534 -27.32 -2.64 -5.59
CA ALA A 534 -27.94 -2.55 -6.89
C ALA A 534 -27.38 -3.64 -7.84
N GLU A 535 -28.17 -4.04 -8.82
CA GLU A 535 -27.85 -5.08 -9.80
C GLU A 535 -28.06 -4.54 -11.21
N ASN A 536 -27.10 -4.82 -12.11
CA ASN A 536 -27.21 -4.58 -13.54
C ASN A 536 -27.11 -5.92 -14.27
N GLU A 537 -28.20 -6.34 -14.92
CA GLU A 537 -28.23 -7.58 -15.72
C GLU A 537 -27.50 -7.43 -17.05
N ASN A 538 -27.32 -6.20 -17.54
CA ASN A 538 -26.69 -5.89 -18.82
C ASN A 538 -25.20 -5.55 -18.64
N VAL A 539 -24.39 -6.55 -18.29
CA VAL A 539 -22.92 -6.45 -18.23
C VAL A 539 -22.31 -7.67 -18.92
N LEU A 540 -21.07 -7.56 -19.42
CA LEU A 540 -20.36 -8.71 -19.98
C LEU A 540 -20.01 -9.72 -18.87
N PRO A 541 -20.10 -11.02 -19.13
CA PRO A 541 -19.58 -12.02 -18.21
C PRO A 541 -18.05 -11.89 -18.11
N ILE A 542 -17.47 -12.44 -17.02
CA ILE A 542 -15.99 -12.46 -16.83
C ILE A 542 -15.27 -13.15 -18.00
N ALA A 543 -15.92 -14.08 -18.67
CA ALA A 543 -15.40 -14.74 -19.86
C ALA A 543 -16.51 -14.93 -20.91
N TYR A 544 -16.14 -14.76 -22.19
CA TYR A 544 -17.04 -14.89 -23.33
C TYR A 544 -16.26 -15.23 -24.61
N LEU A 545 -16.97 -15.63 -25.68
CA LEU A 545 -16.41 -15.75 -27.04
C LEU A 545 -16.71 -14.48 -27.84
N SER A 546 -15.77 -14.11 -28.73
CA SER A 546 -15.91 -12.97 -29.61
C SER A 546 -15.29 -13.28 -30.99
N THR A 547 -15.99 -12.91 -32.03
CA THR A 547 -15.54 -13.10 -33.44
C THR A 547 -15.09 -11.78 -34.08
N LYS A 548 -15.62 -10.63 -33.59
CA LYS A 548 -15.22 -9.30 -34.09
C LYS A 548 -13.88 -8.88 -33.48
N THR A 549 -12.83 -8.82 -34.27
CA THR A 549 -11.51 -8.43 -33.79
C THR A 549 -11.02 -7.13 -34.42
N MET A 550 -10.18 -6.42 -33.70
CA MET A 550 -9.43 -5.24 -34.14
C MET A 550 -7.96 -5.43 -33.76
N SER A 551 -7.01 -5.07 -34.65
CA SER A 551 -5.59 -5.15 -34.30
C SER A 551 -5.17 -4.08 -33.27
N GLU A 552 -4.10 -4.34 -32.52
CA GLU A 552 -3.54 -3.38 -31.56
C GLU A 552 -3.03 -2.11 -32.28
N GLU A 553 -2.51 -2.24 -33.52
CA GLU A 553 -2.12 -1.11 -34.37
C GLU A 553 -3.34 -0.22 -34.69
N GLN A 554 -4.43 -0.79 -35.19
CA GLN A 554 -5.67 -0.05 -35.49
C GLN A 554 -6.25 0.62 -34.22
N PHE A 555 -6.23 -0.07 -33.07
CA PHE A 555 -6.71 0.47 -31.81
C PHE A 555 -5.86 1.65 -31.34
N SER A 556 -4.53 1.61 -31.53
CA SER A 556 -3.61 2.68 -31.12
C SER A 556 -3.77 3.99 -31.92
N GLU A 557 -4.42 3.94 -33.09
CA GLU A 557 -4.75 5.11 -33.89
C GLU A 557 -6.00 5.85 -33.41
N LEU A 558 -6.82 5.20 -32.53
CA LEU A 558 -8.04 5.80 -32.00
C LEU A 558 -7.76 6.71 -30.81
N GLU A 559 -8.39 7.87 -30.82
CA GLU A 559 -8.35 8.79 -29.68
C GLU A 559 -9.53 8.52 -28.72
N PHE A 560 -9.40 9.00 -27.49
CA PHE A 560 -10.49 8.98 -26.54
C PHE A 560 -11.60 10.00 -26.94
N PRO A 561 -12.89 9.61 -26.90
CA PRO A 561 -13.47 8.38 -26.33
C PRO A 561 -13.73 7.27 -27.35
N GLU A 562 -13.33 7.40 -28.61
CA GLU A 562 -13.54 6.40 -29.67
C GLU A 562 -12.87 5.04 -29.32
N ASN A 563 -11.70 5.08 -28.69
CA ASN A 563 -11.02 3.86 -28.23
C ASN A 563 -11.84 3.10 -27.18
N VAL A 564 -12.59 3.78 -26.32
CA VAL A 564 -13.48 3.14 -25.33
C VAL A 564 -14.67 2.49 -26.02
N GLU A 565 -15.28 3.17 -26.99
CA GLU A 565 -16.35 2.62 -27.82
C GLU A 565 -15.86 1.39 -28.61
N ALA A 566 -14.63 1.45 -29.15
CA ALA A 566 -14.05 0.33 -29.88
C ALA A 566 -13.95 -0.94 -29.03
N LEU A 567 -13.60 -0.85 -27.75
CA LEU A 567 -13.57 -1.99 -26.83
C LEU A 567 -14.95 -2.59 -26.57
N VAL A 568 -16.02 -1.80 -26.64
CA VAL A 568 -17.38 -2.31 -26.50
C VAL A 568 -17.74 -3.18 -27.70
N HIS A 569 -17.34 -2.78 -28.90
CA HIS A 569 -17.80 -3.43 -30.13
C HIS A 569 -16.81 -4.45 -30.69
N ASN A 570 -15.53 -4.36 -30.40
CA ASN A 570 -14.48 -5.24 -30.91
C ASN A 570 -13.66 -5.86 -29.79
N THR A 571 -12.99 -6.98 -30.09
CA THR A 571 -11.93 -7.52 -29.23
C THR A 571 -10.58 -7.12 -29.83
N VAL A 572 -9.80 -6.35 -29.10
CA VAL A 572 -8.45 -5.92 -29.50
C VAL A 572 -7.47 -7.07 -29.30
N VAL A 573 -6.72 -7.41 -30.36
CA VAL A 573 -5.77 -8.54 -30.38
C VAL A 573 -4.40 -8.09 -30.90
N GLY A 574 -3.32 -8.76 -30.50
CA GLY A 574 -1.96 -8.44 -30.94
C GLY A 574 -1.75 -8.58 -32.45
N ASP A 575 -0.83 -7.78 -33.02
CA ASP A 575 -0.57 -7.72 -34.50
C ASP A 575 0.01 -9.00 -35.07
N ASP A 576 0.59 -9.90 -34.28
CA ASP A 576 1.13 -11.21 -34.71
C ASP A 576 0.05 -12.29 -34.85
N ALA A 577 -1.21 -11.97 -34.59
CA ALA A 577 -2.33 -12.90 -34.71
C ALA A 577 -2.56 -13.45 -36.15
N GLY A 578 -1.89 -12.87 -37.15
CA GLY A 578 -1.92 -13.29 -38.55
C GLY A 578 -0.60 -13.84 -39.12
N LYS A 579 0.51 -13.91 -38.31
CA LYS A 579 1.78 -14.47 -38.79
C LYS A 579 2.01 -15.86 -38.21
N GLU A 580 1.89 -16.88 -39.04
CA GLU A 580 2.22 -18.26 -38.68
C GLU A 580 3.67 -18.37 -38.20
N THR A 581 3.87 -18.89 -36.99
CA THR A 581 5.15 -19.48 -36.62
C THR A 581 5.33 -20.81 -37.32
N ASP A 582 6.29 -20.85 -38.26
CA ASP A 582 6.74 -22.01 -38.99
C ASP A 582 7.26 -23.08 -38.02
N GLY A 583 6.49 -24.14 -37.77
CA GLY A 583 6.87 -25.27 -36.91
C GLY A 583 5.81 -26.34 -36.73
N SER A 584 5.49 -27.06 -37.78
CA SER A 584 4.97 -28.46 -37.85
C SER A 584 3.84 -28.88 -36.89
N MET A 585 2.62 -28.63 -37.27
CA MET A 585 1.58 -29.68 -37.40
C MET A 585 0.57 -29.19 -38.46
N GLY A 586 0.50 -29.91 -39.59
CA GLY A 586 -0.34 -29.51 -40.70
C GLY A 586 -1.81 -29.49 -40.30
N ILE A 587 -2.36 -28.30 -40.27
CA ILE A 587 -3.78 -28.00 -40.41
C ILE A 587 -3.95 -27.59 -41.88
N PRO A 588 -4.96 -28.12 -42.59
CA PRO A 588 -5.17 -27.76 -43.99
C PRO A 588 -5.37 -26.25 -44.14
N GLU A 589 -4.73 -25.68 -45.16
CA GLU A 589 -5.05 -24.34 -45.64
C GLU A 589 -6.56 -24.26 -45.94
N GLY A 590 -7.34 -23.72 -45.07
CA GLY A 590 -8.73 -23.38 -45.24
C GLY A 590 -8.92 -21.96 -44.77
N GLU A 591 -9.09 -21.10 -45.74
CA GLU A 591 -9.62 -19.73 -45.69
C GLU A 591 -9.22 -18.92 -44.44
N THR A 592 -8.27 -18.01 -44.66
CA THR A 592 -7.97 -16.89 -43.71
C THR A 592 -9.29 -16.36 -43.13
N CYS A 593 -9.40 -16.41 -41.82
CA CYS A 593 -10.42 -15.69 -41.10
C CYS A 593 -10.46 -14.27 -41.68
N ASP A 594 -11.53 -13.97 -42.38
CA ASP A 594 -11.69 -12.66 -43.02
C ASP A 594 -11.72 -11.63 -41.87
N SER A 595 -10.57 -10.99 -41.66
CA SER A 595 -10.48 -9.87 -40.76
C SER A 595 -11.38 -8.79 -41.36
N ARG A 596 -12.68 -8.88 -41.07
CA ARG A 596 -13.61 -7.81 -41.38
C ARG A 596 -13.03 -6.61 -40.68
N LYS A 597 -12.49 -5.69 -41.45
CA LYS A 597 -11.99 -4.39 -40.94
C LYS A 597 -13.11 -3.75 -40.15
N GLY A 598 -13.06 -3.95 -38.82
CA GLY A 598 -13.91 -3.26 -37.88
C GLY A 598 -13.43 -1.81 -37.81
N GLY A 599 -13.72 -1.03 -38.83
CA GLY A 599 -13.66 0.43 -38.69
C GLY A 599 -14.87 0.87 -37.95
N LEU A 600 -14.72 1.90 -37.14
CA LEU A 600 -15.83 2.66 -36.51
C LEU A 600 -16.61 3.43 -37.59
N GLU A 601 -17.08 2.72 -38.64
CA GLU A 601 -17.85 3.34 -39.75
C GLU A 601 -19.19 3.92 -39.26
N ASP A 602 -19.66 3.53 -38.03
CA ASP A 602 -20.90 3.99 -37.41
C ASP A 602 -20.73 4.28 -35.90
N SER A 603 -19.75 5.12 -35.51
CA SER A 603 -19.61 5.56 -34.11
C SER A 603 -20.92 6.15 -33.59
N LYS A 604 -21.33 5.70 -32.37
CA LYS A 604 -22.49 6.25 -31.65
C LYS A 604 -22.09 7.36 -30.66
N MET A 605 -20.80 7.64 -30.55
CA MET A 605 -20.26 8.69 -29.73
C MET A 605 -20.48 10.05 -30.44
N GLU A 606 -21.22 10.94 -29.81
CA GLU A 606 -21.53 12.27 -30.33
C GLU A 606 -20.82 13.36 -29.53
N GLU A 607 -19.92 14.11 -30.17
CA GLU A 607 -19.35 15.33 -29.54
C GLU A 607 -20.37 16.46 -29.64
N LYS A 608 -20.63 17.15 -28.54
CA LYS A 608 -21.61 18.23 -28.42
C LYS A 608 -21.07 19.43 -27.67
N THR A 609 -21.71 20.57 -27.85
CA THR A 609 -21.47 21.77 -27.06
C THR A 609 -22.71 22.05 -26.22
N PRO A 610 -22.69 21.71 -24.91
CA PRO A 610 -23.84 21.96 -24.06
C PRO A 610 -24.06 23.46 -23.86
N LEU A 611 -25.33 23.87 -23.82
CA LEU A 611 -25.72 25.24 -23.47
C LEU A 611 -26.24 25.25 -22.02
N PHE A 612 -25.93 26.33 -21.32
CA PHE A 612 -26.31 26.48 -19.92
C PHE A 612 -27.19 27.72 -19.76
N SER A 613 -28.41 27.53 -19.28
CA SER A 613 -29.37 28.57 -19.03
C SER A 613 -29.05 29.43 -17.80
N LYS A 614 -28.35 28.85 -16.85
CA LYS A 614 -28.01 29.48 -15.57
C LYS A 614 -26.68 29.03 -15.03
N ILE A 615 -25.90 29.99 -14.49
CA ILE A 615 -24.67 29.74 -13.77
C ILE A 615 -24.80 30.40 -12.41
N GLU A 616 -24.71 29.61 -11.34
CA GLU A 616 -24.71 30.08 -9.96
C GLU A 616 -23.37 29.77 -9.31
N THR A 617 -22.67 30.80 -8.85
CA THR A 617 -21.37 30.67 -8.16
C THR A 617 -21.49 31.08 -6.70
N ALA A 618 -20.89 30.32 -5.79
CA ALA A 618 -20.71 30.73 -4.40
C ALA A 618 -19.75 31.92 -4.28
N HIS A 619 -19.91 32.73 -3.24
CA HIS A 619 -19.34 34.07 -3.08
C HIS A 619 -17.80 34.20 -3.14
N ASP A 620 -17.02 33.12 -3.06
CA ASP A 620 -15.56 33.17 -2.93
C ASP A 620 -14.78 32.61 -4.14
N ILE A 621 -15.45 32.53 -5.31
CA ILE A 621 -14.85 32.05 -6.55
C ILE A 621 -14.87 33.15 -7.58
N GLU A 622 -13.69 33.56 -8.04
CA GLU A 622 -13.53 34.44 -9.19
C GLU A 622 -13.26 33.60 -10.43
N VAL A 623 -14.08 33.74 -11.45
CA VAL A 623 -13.94 33.03 -12.73
C VAL A 623 -13.68 34.08 -13.83
N GLN A 624 -12.61 33.89 -14.57
CA GLN A 624 -12.26 34.75 -15.72
C GLN A 624 -12.15 33.91 -16.98
N ASN A 625 -12.98 34.21 -17.98
CA ASN A 625 -12.90 33.57 -19.28
C ASN A 625 -11.80 34.24 -20.11
N GLN A 626 -10.88 33.44 -20.64
CA GLN A 626 -9.78 33.86 -21.51
C GLN A 626 -9.81 32.96 -22.75
N ASP A 627 -9.98 33.48 -23.93
CA ASP A 627 -9.95 32.81 -25.26
C ASP A 627 -9.80 31.27 -25.24
N GLY A 628 -10.88 30.53 -24.85
CA GLY A 628 -10.90 29.08 -24.81
C GLY A 628 -10.42 28.45 -23.50
N SER A 629 -10.04 29.24 -22.50
CA SER A 629 -9.71 28.75 -21.14
C SER A 629 -10.47 29.51 -20.06
N VAL A 630 -10.52 28.92 -18.87
CA VAL A 630 -11.22 29.47 -17.70
C VAL A 630 -10.23 29.52 -16.54
N ALA A 631 -9.80 30.72 -16.16
CA ALA A 631 -8.99 30.91 -14.96
C ALA A 631 -9.89 30.98 -13.73
N VAL A 632 -9.59 30.15 -12.73
CA VAL A 632 -10.31 30.05 -11.47
C VAL A 632 -9.41 30.47 -10.31
N ASN A 633 -9.87 31.42 -9.51
CA ASN A 633 -9.24 31.85 -8.27
C ASN A 633 -10.23 31.66 -7.12
N ALA A 634 -10.06 30.55 -6.38
CA ALA A 634 -10.89 30.21 -5.23
C ALA A 634 -10.15 30.53 -3.92
N ALA A 635 -10.64 31.54 -3.19
CA ALA A 635 -10.10 31.93 -1.89
C ALA A 635 -10.29 30.84 -0.82
N GLU A 636 -11.42 30.12 -0.89
CA GLU A 636 -11.78 28.93 -0.13
C GLU A 636 -12.38 27.88 -1.09
N SER A 637 -12.70 26.69 -0.60
CA SER A 637 -13.46 25.71 -1.40
C SER A 637 -14.84 26.30 -1.73
N GLY A 638 -15.27 26.14 -2.97
CA GLY A 638 -16.52 26.74 -3.41
C GLY A 638 -17.29 25.84 -4.36
N LYS A 639 -18.57 26.18 -4.58
CA LYS A 639 -19.52 25.42 -5.40
C LYS A 639 -20.00 26.28 -6.57
N VAL A 640 -20.05 25.68 -7.76
CA VAL A 640 -20.65 26.24 -8.98
C VAL A 640 -21.73 25.28 -9.44
N THR A 641 -22.92 25.80 -9.74
CA THR A 641 -24.02 25.04 -10.31
C THR A 641 -24.29 25.54 -11.72
N LEU A 642 -24.27 24.63 -12.69
CA LEU A 642 -24.58 24.89 -14.09
C LEU A 642 -25.90 24.20 -14.43
N THR A 643 -26.93 24.94 -14.89
CA THR A 643 -28.18 24.37 -15.34
C THR A 643 -28.17 24.23 -16.84
N LEU A 644 -28.42 23.04 -17.37
CA LEU A 644 -28.46 22.76 -18.80
C LEU A 644 -29.75 23.38 -19.42
N ASP A 645 -29.64 23.90 -20.65
CA ASP A 645 -30.81 24.38 -21.40
C ASP A 645 -31.76 23.25 -21.76
N GLU A 646 -31.18 22.10 -22.16
CA GLU A 646 -31.90 20.88 -22.50
C GLU A 646 -31.43 19.74 -21.58
N PRO A 647 -32.36 19.13 -20.79
CA PRO A 647 -32.04 17.97 -19.97
C PRO A 647 -31.61 16.76 -20.80
N VAL A 648 -30.51 16.12 -20.39
CA VAL A 648 -30.01 14.89 -21.08
C VAL A 648 -30.67 13.66 -20.47
N ARG A 649 -31.18 12.75 -21.32
CA ARG A 649 -31.90 11.53 -20.90
C ARG A 649 -31.37 10.32 -21.65
N ASN A 650 -31.33 9.17 -20.96
CA ASN A 650 -30.91 7.88 -21.52
C ASN A 650 -29.59 7.92 -22.29
N ARG A 651 -28.67 8.76 -21.80
CA ARG A 651 -27.32 8.93 -22.34
C ARG A 651 -26.27 8.87 -21.26
N ILE A 652 -25.12 8.33 -21.61
CA ILE A 652 -23.90 8.47 -20.82
C ILE A 652 -23.23 9.74 -21.30
N VAL A 653 -23.05 10.71 -20.40
CA VAL A 653 -22.33 11.95 -20.69
C VAL A 653 -20.89 11.81 -20.24
N ILE A 654 -19.96 12.15 -21.13
CA ILE A 654 -18.54 12.23 -20.79
C ILE A 654 -18.11 13.70 -20.85
N LEU A 655 -17.78 14.25 -19.69
CA LEU A 655 -17.21 15.59 -19.54
C LEU A 655 -15.72 15.48 -19.33
N GLU A 656 -14.94 16.15 -20.19
CA GLU A 656 -13.49 16.17 -20.10
C GLU A 656 -12.95 17.60 -20.20
N PHE A 657 -11.88 17.91 -19.44
CA PHE A 657 -11.14 19.16 -19.56
C PHE A 657 -9.72 19.02 -18.98
N CYS A 658 -8.82 19.88 -19.43
CA CYS A 658 -7.47 20.00 -18.91
C CYS A 658 -7.43 20.90 -17.67
N VAL A 659 -6.54 20.59 -16.73
CA VAL A 659 -6.33 21.32 -15.48
C VAL A 659 -4.85 21.65 -15.33
N ALA A 660 -4.53 22.93 -15.15
CA ALA A 660 -3.18 23.40 -14.84
C ALA A 660 -3.17 24.19 -13.53
N SER A 661 -2.31 23.83 -12.58
CA SER A 661 -2.13 24.59 -11.34
C SER A 661 -1.16 25.73 -11.57
N GLU A 662 -1.54 26.97 -11.29
CA GLU A 662 -0.66 28.15 -11.45
C GLU A 662 0.42 28.24 -10.37
N ASP A 663 0.15 27.69 -9.18
CA ASP A 663 1.05 27.77 -8.04
C ASP A 663 1.69 26.42 -7.65
N GLY A 664 1.56 25.40 -8.52
CA GLY A 664 2.07 24.05 -8.29
C GLY A 664 1.41 23.31 -7.12
N LYS A 665 0.30 23.82 -6.60
CA LYS A 665 -0.47 23.18 -5.54
C LYS A 665 -1.45 22.16 -6.08
N ARG A 666 -1.97 21.36 -5.18
CA ARG A 666 -3.02 20.39 -5.47
C ARG A 666 -4.30 21.08 -5.92
N VAL A 667 -4.88 20.60 -7.00
CA VAL A 667 -6.23 20.97 -7.46
C VAL A 667 -7.16 19.77 -7.27
N THR A 668 -8.34 20.00 -6.73
CA THR A 668 -9.39 18.97 -6.59
C THR A 668 -10.68 19.57 -7.12
N ILE A 669 -11.33 18.87 -8.03
CA ILE A 669 -12.63 19.25 -8.59
C ILE A 669 -13.56 18.04 -8.47
N ASP A 670 -14.74 18.27 -7.94
CA ASP A 670 -15.84 17.32 -7.82
C ASP A 670 -16.94 17.74 -8.80
N VAL A 671 -17.43 16.82 -9.61
CA VAL A 671 -18.60 17.05 -10.48
C VAL A 671 -19.64 16.01 -10.16
N ASN A 672 -20.81 16.41 -9.68
CA ASN A 672 -21.91 15.55 -9.23
C ASN A 672 -21.41 14.45 -8.25
N GLY A 673 -20.50 14.81 -7.33
CA GLY A 673 -19.93 13.90 -6.32
C GLY A 673 -18.80 13.00 -6.82
N VAL A 674 -18.44 13.05 -8.10
CA VAL A 674 -17.27 12.34 -8.65
C VAL A 674 -16.03 13.22 -8.54
N ARG A 675 -15.00 12.74 -7.85
CA ARG A 675 -13.80 13.51 -7.52
C ARG A 675 -12.62 13.20 -8.41
N ASN A 676 -12.06 14.24 -9.03
CA ASN A 676 -10.75 14.20 -9.66
C ASN A 676 -9.74 15.10 -8.93
N ARG A 677 -8.47 14.71 -8.98
CA ARG A 677 -7.38 15.43 -8.33
C ARG A 677 -6.12 15.49 -9.19
N LEU A 678 -5.57 16.70 -9.34
CA LEU A 678 -4.18 16.92 -9.72
C LEU A 678 -3.36 17.07 -8.45
N SER A 679 -2.32 16.28 -8.26
CA SER A 679 -1.42 16.38 -7.11
C SER A 679 -0.54 17.62 -7.21
N SER A 680 -0.01 18.10 -6.07
CA SER A 680 1.01 19.16 -6.10
C SER A 680 2.32 18.64 -6.66
N ASP A 681 3.14 19.53 -7.21
CA ASP A 681 4.48 19.23 -7.74
C ASP A 681 5.42 18.65 -6.68
N HIS A 682 5.15 18.95 -5.40
CA HIS A 682 5.92 18.46 -4.26
C HIS A 682 5.34 17.19 -3.60
N ALA A 683 4.30 16.58 -4.18
CA ALA A 683 3.77 15.33 -3.70
C ALA A 683 4.83 14.21 -3.81
N SER A 684 4.86 13.31 -2.84
CA SER A 684 5.83 12.19 -2.83
C SER A 684 5.71 11.27 -4.05
N TYR A 685 4.54 11.21 -4.64
CA TYR A 685 4.21 10.46 -5.85
C TYR A 685 3.18 11.27 -6.64
N PRO A 686 3.64 12.24 -7.47
CA PRO A 686 2.71 13.04 -8.25
C PRO A 686 1.92 12.15 -9.22
N ASN A 687 0.59 12.32 -9.25
CA ASN A 687 -0.27 11.55 -10.14
C ASN A 687 -0.24 12.04 -11.59
N GLN A 688 0.28 13.26 -11.84
CA GLN A 688 0.34 13.90 -13.16
C GLN A 688 -1.02 13.94 -13.88
N ASN A 689 -2.11 13.92 -13.12
CA ASN A 689 -3.47 13.90 -13.64
C ASN A 689 -3.89 15.31 -14.06
N SER A 690 -3.40 15.78 -15.20
CA SER A 690 -3.71 17.10 -15.75
C SER A 690 -4.98 17.12 -16.61
N ARG A 691 -5.59 15.97 -16.91
CA ARG A 691 -6.82 15.83 -17.66
C ARG A 691 -7.85 15.16 -16.79
N PHE A 692 -8.95 15.83 -16.49
CA PHE A 692 -10.05 15.34 -15.69
C PHE A 692 -11.15 14.85 -16.59
N THR A 693 -11.58 13.60 -16.37
CA THR A 693 -12.70 12.97 -17.07
C THR A 693 -13.77 12.58 -16.06
N TYR A 694 -15.02 12.83 -16.39
CA TYR A 694 -16.19 12.50 -15.59
C TYR A 694 -17.22 11.78 -16.46
N TYR A 695 -17.72 10.66 -15.95
CA TYR A 695 -18.86 9.97 -16.55
C TYR A 695 -20.10 10.32 -15.72
N LEU A 696 -21.08 10.96 -16.35
CA LEU A 696 -22.28 11.44 -15.70
C LEU A 696 -23.47 10.63 -16.21
N THR A 697 -24.17 10.00 -15.30
CA THR A 697 -25.39 9.25 -15.60
C THR A 697 -26.46 9.60 -14.58
N VAL A 698 -27.70 9.32 -14.90
CA VAL A 698 -28.84 9.40 -13.99
C VAL A 698 -29.61 8.09 -14.05
N PRO A 699 -30.33 7.70 -12.98
CA PRO A 699 -31.18 6.52 -12.99
C PRO A 699 -32.15 6.52 -14.18
N GLU A 700 -32.59 5.33 -14.58
CA GLU A 700 -33.54 5.19 -15.68
C GLU A 700 -34.86 5.99 -15.42
N GLY A 701 -35.29 6.75 -16.40
CA GLY A 701 -36.47 7.62 -16.30
C GLY A 701 -36.21 9.03 -15.75
N GLU A 702 -35.02 9.28 -15.22
CA GLU A 702 -34.60 10.62 -14.79
C GLU A 702 -33.86 11.38 -15.89
N SER A 703 -33.54 12.65 -15.65
CA SER A 703 -32.76 13.51 -16.57
C SER A 703 -31.65 14.24 -15.86
N LEU A 704 -30.50 14.36 -16.52
CA LEU A 704 -29.39 15.23 -16.09
C LEU A 704 -29.79 16.67 -16.43
N GLU A 705 -30.12 17.46 -15.43
CA GLU A 705 -30.53 18.85 -15.58
C GLU A 705 -29.49 19.85 -15.12
N GLN A 706 -28.60 19.43 -14.19
CA GLN A 706 -27.63 20.32 -13.57
C GLN A 706 -26.27 19.63 -13.37
N LEU A 707 -25.22 20.42 -13.43
CA LEU A 707 -23.90 20.03 -12.96
C LEU A 707 -23.59 20.78 -11.66
N GLU A 708 -23.35 20.03 -10.62
CA GLU A 708 -22.84 20.53 -9.35
C GLU A 708 -21.32 20.39 -9.31
N ILE A 709 -20.59 21.48 -9.38
CA ILE A 709 -19.12 21.49 -9.44
C ILE A 709 -18.59 22.09 -8.14
N GLU A 710 -17.85 21.28 -7.38
CA GLU A 710 -17.13 21.74 -6.19
C GLU A 710 -15.65 21.85 -6.49
N VAL A 711 -15.06 23.01 -6.22
CA VAL A 711 -13.64 23.29 -6.46
C VAL A 711 -12.90 23.50 -5.15
N SER A 712 -11.65 22.96 -5.07
CA SER A 712 -10.77 23.24 -3.93
C SER A 712 -10.23 24.67 -3.98
N LYS A 713 -9.83 25.17 -2.81
CA LYS A 713 -9.05 26.42 -2.70
C LYS A 713 -7.80 26.33 -3.60
N GLY A 714 -7.54 27.40 -4.36
CA GLY A 714 -6.35 27.50 -5.20
C GLY A 714 -6.52 28.42 -6.40
N LYS A 715 -5.45 28.51 -7.21
CA LYS A 715 -5.43 29.19 -8.50
C LYS A 715 -5.08 28.17 -9.56
N PHE A 716 -5.94 28.03 -10.55
CA PHE A 716 -5.76 27.05 -11.60
C PHE A 716 -6.51 27.44 -12.87
N GLU A 717 -6.08 26.93 -13.99
CA GLU A 717 -6.67 27.13 -15.30
C GLU A 717 -7.32 25.85 -15.79
N LEU A 718 -8.51 25.98 -16.37
CA LEU A 718 -9.25 24.92 -17.04
C LEU A 718 -9.30 25.22 -18.52
N SER A 719 -9.02 24.23 -19.38
CA SER A 719 -9.00 24.39 -20.84
C SER A 719 -9.43 23.11 -21.55
N ASP A 720 -9.58 23.18 -22.85
CA ASP A 720 -9.90 22.02 -23.72
C ASP A 720 -11.14 21.26 -23.22
N PHE A 721 -12.23 21.98 -23.03
CA PHE A 721 -13.50 21.39 -22.59
C PHE A 721 -14.10 20.56 -23.72
N LYS A 722 -14.44 19.30 -23.41
CA LYS A 722 -15.11 18.39 -24.33
C LYS A 722 -16.32 17.75 -23.64
N TRP A 723 -17.38 17.61 -24.41
CA TRP A 723 -18.63 16.99 -23.96
C TRP A 723 -19.05 15.96 -25.00
N TYR A 724 -19.16 14.71 -24.59
CA TYR A 724 -19.60 13.63 -25.44
C TYR A 724 -20.86 12.99 -24.87
N GLU A 725 -21.72 12.53 -25.73
CA GLU A 725 -22.92 11.76 -25.37
C GLU A 725 -22.94 10.42 -26.07
N TYR A 726 -23.24 9.37 -25.32
CA TYR A 726 -23.33 7.99 -25.84
C TYR A 726 -24.67 7.38 -25.43
N PRO A 727 -25.48 6.77 -26.36
CA PRO A 727 -26.75 6.13 -26.04
C PRO A 727 -26.52 4.92 -25.13
N VAL A 728 -27.28 4.81 -24.05
CA VAL A 728 -27.16 3.68 -23.11
C VAL A 728 -27.46 2.35 -23.80
N GLU A 729 -28.43 2.34 -24.71
CA GLU A 729 -28.81 1.15 -25.49
C GLU A 729 -27.75 0.66 -26.47
N ALA A 730 -26.76 1.50 -26.79
CA ALA A 730 -25.63 1.11 -27.64
C ALA A 730 -24.51 0.42 -26.85
N LEU A 731 -24.60 0.37 -25.52
CA LEU A 731 -23.61 -0.30 -24.67
C LEU A 731 -23.86 -1.82 -24.68
N VAL A 732 -23.64 -2.44 -25.84
CA VAL A 732 -23.84 -3.87 -26.09
C VAL A 732 -22.77 -4.39 -27.02
N LYS A 733 -22.13 -5.51 -26.68
CA LYS A 733 -21.22 -6.29 -27.54
C LYS A 733 -22.02 -7.38 -28.25
N GLU A 734 -22.44 -7.10 -29.47
CA GLU A 734 -23.36 -7.95 -30.26
C GLU A 734 -22.85 -9.35 -30.51
N ASP A 735 -21.52 -9.53 -30.61
CA ASP A 735 -20.87 -10.81 -30.93
C ASP A 735 -20.38 -11.57 -29.67
N ALA A 736 -20.68 -11.06 -28.47
CA ALA A 736 -20.31 -11.76 -27.25
C ALA A 736 -21.22 -12.98 -27.01
N VAL A 737 -20.64 -14.17 -27.04
CA VAL A 737 -21.33 -15.40 -26.69
C VAL A 737 -20.86 -15.85 -25.28
N PRO A 738 -21.76 -15.86 -24.27
CA PRO A 738 -21.42 -16.30 -22.92
C PRO A 738 -20.94 -17.76 -22.89
N VAL A 739 -19.95 -18.05 -22.04
CA VAL A 739 -19.53 -19.41 -21.74
C VAL A 739 -20.35 -20.00 -20.58
N VAL A 740 -20.40 -21.32 -20.47
CA VAL A 740 -21.06 -21.99 -19.34
C VAL A 740 -20.00 -22.32 -18.30
N PHE A 741 -20.08 -21.64 -17.15
CA PHE A 741 -19.17 -21.89 -16.03
C PHE A 741 -19.52 -23.21 -15.33
N GLU A 742 -18.50 -23.96 -14.95
CA GLU A 742 -18.59 -25.26 -14.28
C GLU A 742 -17.98 -25.17 -12.86
N GLU A 743 -18.18 -26.21 -12.05
CA GLU A 743 -17.50 -26.30 -10.75
C GLU A 743 -15.98 -26.31 -10.95
N THR A 744 -15.30 -25.45 -10.18
CA THR A 744 -13.86 -25.28 -10.28
C THR A 744 -13.16 -26.53 -9.73
N GLN A 745 -12.32 -27.17 -10.55
CA GLN A 745 -11.49 -28.29 -10.13
C GLN A 745 -10.28 -27.82 -9.32
N ASP A 746 -9.68 -28.71 -8.53
CA ASP A 746 -8.50 -28.37 -7.72
C ASP A 746 -7.39 -27.74 -8.54
N GLY A 747 -7.00 -26.50 -8.17
CA GLY A 747 -5.93 -25.74 -8.80
C GLY A 747 -6.31 -24.91 -10.01
N ALA A 748 -7.56 -24.96 -10.47
CA ALA A 748 -8.07 -24.06 -11.49
C ALA A 748 -8.63 -22.77 -10.87
N LEU A 749 -8.51 -21.65 -11.57
CA LEU A 749 -9.21 -20.39 -11.25
C LEU A 749 -10.64 -20.42 -11.78
N MET A 750 -10.82 -21.05 -12.95
CA MET A 750 -12.09 -21.09 -13.67
C MET A 750 -12.12 -22.30 -14.58
N ASN A 751 -13.26 -22.98 -14.60
CA ASN A 751 -13.61 -24.01 -15.57
C ASN A 751 -14.87 -23.59 -16.30
N CYS A 752 -14.87 -23.74 -17.62
CA CYS A 752 -16.05 -23.48 -18.42
C CYS A 752 -16.10 -24.37 -19.67
N SER A 753 -17.31 -24.60 -20.13
CA SER A 753 -17.57 -25.23 -21.42
C SER A 753 -18.11 -24.20 -22.39
N LEU A 754 -17.77 -24.36 -23.64
CA LEU A 754 -18.19 -23.47 -24.73
C LEU A 754 -18.45 -24.22 -26.02
N GLU A 755 -19.25 -23.64 -26.92
CA GLU A 755 -19.51 -24.07 -28.25
C GLU A 755 -19.20 -22.91 -29.22
N ALA A 756 -18.17 -23.10 -30.05
CA ALA A 756 -17.75 -22.11 -31.04
C ALA A 756 -18.31 -22.50 -32.41
N GLU A 757 -19.15 -21.68 -33.02
CA GLU A 757 -19.72 -21.90 -34.33
C GLU A 757 -18.68 -21.70 -35.45
N GLU A 758 -17.72 -20.84 -35.22
CA GLU A 758 -16.58 -20.51 -36.09
C GLU A 758 -15.32 -20.26 -35.23
N ASP A 759 -14.16 -20.09 -35.88
CA ASP A 759 -12.93 -19.75 -35.19
C ASP A 759 -13.07 -18.35 -34.53
N CYS A 760 -12.76 -18.25 -33.23
CA CYS A 760 -13.03 -17.06 -32.42
C CYS A 760 -11.98 -16.88 -31.35
N TYR A 761 -12.14 -15.86 -30.54
CA TYR A 761 -11.35 -15.62 -29.35
C TYR A 761 -12.15 -15.94 -28.06
N PHE A 762 -11.56 -16.71 -27.17
CA PHE A 762 -11.94 -16.75 -25.77
C PHE A 762 -11.35 -15.52 -25.10
N VAL A 763 -12.21 -14.66 -24.61
CA VAL A 763 -11.87 -13.38 -24.01
C VAL A 763 -12.22 -13.41 -22.55
N THR A 764 -11.31 -12.96 -21.69
CA THR A 764 -11.61 -12.76 -20.27
C THR A 764 -11.42 -11.30 -19.89
N SER A 765 -12.02 -10.89 -18.77
CA SER A 765 -11.72 -9.63 -18.09
C SER A 765 -10.77 -9.84 -16.88
N ILE A 766 -9.94 -10.89 -16.93
CA ILE A 766 -8.87 -11.17 -15.96
C ILE A 766 -7.58 -10.55 -16.50
N PRO A 767 -6.88 -9.70 -15.74
CA PRO A 767 -5.66 -9.04 -16.20
C PRO A 767 -4.58 -10.03 -16.66
N TYR A 768 -4.00 -9.76 -17.83
CA TYR A 768 -2.88 -10.52 -18.36
C TYR A 768 -1.67 -10.39 -17.43
N GLN A 769 -1.12 -11.53 -17.01
CA GLN A 769 0.04 -11.58 -16.11
C GLN A 769 0.79 -12.90 -16.24
N ASN A 770 2.08 -12.90 -15.93
CA ASN A 770 2.90 -14.11 -15.94
C ASN A 770 2.37 -15.13 -14.91
N GLY A 771 2.30 -16.39 -15.30
CA GLY A 771 1.79 -17.49 -14.49
C GLY A 771 0.36 -17.90 -14.80
N LEU A 772 -0.34 -17.17 -15.70
CA LEU A 772 -1.60 -17.62 -16.25
C LEU A 772 -1.36 -18.72 -17.30
N GLU A 773 -2.19 -19.75 -17.27
CA GLU A 773 -2.21 -20.87 -18.20
C GLU A 773 -3.66 -21.11 -18.63
N ILE A 774 -3.89 -21.23 -19.94
CA ILE A 774 -5.17 -21.62 -20.53
C ILE A 774 -5.02 -23.01 -21.12
N LEU A 775 -5.88 -23.94 -20.72
CA LEU A 775 -5.95 -25.27 -21.32
C LEU A 775 -7.26 -25.40 -22.09
N VAL A 776 -7.17 -25.85 -23.30
CA VAL A 776 -8.31 -26.20 -24.18
C VAL A 776 -8.30 -27.73 -24.34
N ASP A 777 -9.36 -28.38 -23.89
CA ASP A 777 -9.48 -29.88 -23.92
C ASP A 777 -8.27 -30.55 -23.23
N GLY A 778 -7.79 -29.93 -22.13
CA GLY A 778 -6.64 -30.42 -21.36
C GLY A 778 -5.27 -30.18 -21.99
N LYS A 779 -5.18 -29.43 -23.08
CA LYS A 779 -3.91 -29.03 -23.71
C LYS A 779 -3.67 -27.55 -23.51
N GLU A 780 -2.47 -27.20 -23.06
CA GLU A 780 -2.04 -25.83 -22.91
C GLU A 780 -1.98 -25.11 -24.27
N VAL A 781 -2.57 -23.92 -24.34
CA VAL A 781 -2.54 -23.02 -25.49
C VAL A 781 -1.88 -21.70 -25.10
N PRO A 782 -1.31 -20.96 -26.07
CA PRO A 782 -0.75 -19.63 -25.76
C PRO A 782 -1.79 -18.70 -25.15
N VAL A 783 -1.45 -18.06 -24.04
CA VAL A 783 -2.24 -16.97 -23.46
C VAL A 783 -1.87 -15.70 -24.21
N GLU A 784 -2.84 -15.10 -24.89
CA GLU A 784 -2.69 -13.86 -25.63
C GLU A 784 -3.22 -12.68 -24.81
N LYS A 785 -2.63 -11.49 -24.99
CA LYS A 785 -3.16 -10.27 -24.43
C LYS A 785 -4.28 -9.75 -25.34
N VAL A 786 -5.49 -9.66 -24.78
CA VAL A 786 -6.68 -9.13 -25.47
C VAL A 786 -7.17 -7.85 -24.81
N ASN A 787 -7.87 -7.02 -25.56
CA ASN A 787 -8.41 -5.74 -25.08
C ASN A 787 -7.36 -4.91 -24.31
N THR A 788 -6.11 -4.97 -24.78
CA THR A 788 -4.91 -4.28 -24.28
C THR A 788 -4.41 -4.69 -22.90
N ALA A 789 -5.21 -5.37 -22.08
CA ALA A 789 -4.87 -5.63 -20.68
C ALA A 789 -5.26 -7.01 -20.15
N PHE A 790 -6.04 -7.80 -20.88
CA PHE A 790 -6.65 -9.01 -20.35
C PHE A 790 -6.15 -10.28 -21.01
N ALA A 791 -6.36 -11.40 -20.35
CA ALA A 791 -5.99 -12.71 -20.87
C ALA A 791 -7.06 -13.27 -21.81
N GLY A 792 -6.63 -13.85 -22.92
CA GLY A 792 -7.48 -14.54 -23.87
C GLY A 792 -6.72 -15.62 -24.63
N ALA A 793 -7.41 -16.34 -25.51
CA ALA A 793 -6.82 -17.37 -26.38
C ALA A 793 -7.65 -17.55 -27.63
N LYS A 794 -6.99 -17.99 -28.74
CA LYS A 794 -7.68 -18.42 -29.94
C LYS A 794 -8.35 -19.77 -29.74
N ILE A 795 -9.59 -19.87 -30.17
CA ILE A 795 -10.40 -21.10 -30.10
C ILE A 795 -10.85 -21.48 -31.52
N SER A 796 -10.61 -22.71 -31.89
CA SER A 796 -11.12 -23.25 -33.13
C SER A 796 -12.62 -23.54 -33.03
N ARG A 797 -13.29 -23.65 -34.19
CA ARG A 797 -14.67 -24.10 -34.24
C ARG A 797 -14.84 -25.46 -33.55
N GLY A 798 -15.86 -25.59 -32.70
CA GLY A 798 -16.19 -26.83 -31.99
C GLY A 798 -16.69 -26.63 -30.59
N THR A 799 -16.92 -27.74 -29.89
CA THR A 799 -17.23 -27.72 -28.45
C THR A 799 -15.95 -27.98 -27.68
N HIS A 800 -15.62 -27.12 -26.74
CA HIS A 800 -14.38 -27.17 -25.97
C HIS A 800 -14.62 -27.06 -24.49
N GLN A 801 -13.71 -27.66 -23.72
CA GLN A 801 -13.57 -27.47 -22.27
C GLN A 801 -12.37 -26.57 -22.03
N ILE A 802 -12.60 -25.46 -21.34
CA ILE A 802 -11.57 -24.48 -21.00
C ILE A 802 -11.28 -24.55 -19.51
N GLU A 803 -10.00 -24.60 -19.21
CA GLU A 803 -9.52 -24.48 -17.83
C GLU A 803 -8.50 -23.33 -17.77
N LEU A 804 -8.77 -22.35 -16.92
CA LEU A 804 -7.85 -21.27 -16.62
C LEU A 804 -7.16 -21.56 -15.28
N ARG A 805 -5.85 -21.55 -15.28
CA ARG A 805 -4.99 -21.76 -14.09
C ARG A 805 -4.11 -20.55 -13.86
N PHE A 806 -3.69 -20.41 -12.60
CA PHE A 806 -2.65 -19.48 -12.23
C PHE A 806 -1.65 -20.14 -11.28
N SER A 807 -0.37 -19.89 -11.51
CA SER A 807 0.70 -20.27 -10.60
C SER A 807 1.63 -19.08 -10.40
N ALA A 808 1.71 -18.54 -9.18
CA ALA A 808 2.55 -17.38 -8.92
C ALA A 808 4.02 -17.65 -9.27
N PRO A 809 4.64 -16.83 -10.16
CA PRO A 809 6.01 -17.01 -10.57
C PRO A 809 6.97 -17.09 -9.38
N GLY A 810 7.80 -18.13 -9.35
CA GLY A 810 8.78 -18.33 -8.27
C GLY A 810 8.23 -18.95 -6.98
N GLN A 811 6.93 -19.19 -6.83
CA GLN A 811 6.35 -19.75 -5.60
C GLN A 811 6.92 -21.13 -5.27
N LYS A 812 6.93 -22.08 -6.21
CA LYS A 812 7.49 -23.42 -6.03
C LYS A 812 8.98 -23.38 -5.68
N ALA A 813 9.77 -22.54 -6.35
CA ALA A 813 11.19 -22.33 -6.04
C ALA A 813 11.39 -21.69 -4.67
N GLY A 814 10.55 -20.72 -4.29
CA GLY A 814 10.53 -20.12 -2.97
C GLY A 814 10.19 -21.10 -1.85
N GLN A 815 9.22 -22.01 -2.06
CA GLN A 815 8.90 -23.09 -1.15
C GLN A 815 10.08 -24.06 -0.97
N ALA A 816 10.75 -24.45 -2.06
CA ALA A 816 11.95 -25.27 -2.02
C ALA A 816 13.08 -24.59 -1.24
N MET A 817 13.28 -23.27 -1.46
CA MET A 817 14.24 -22.46 -0.74
C MET A 817 13.93 -22.38 0.76
N THR A 818 12.66 -22.26 1.13
CA THR A 818 12.19 -22.25 2.52
C THR A 818 12.44 -23.60 3.17
N ALA A 819 12.11 -24.71 2.50
CA ALA A 819 12.38 -26.07 2.98
C ALA A 819 13.89 -26.31 3.19
N ALA A 820 14.73 -25.90 2.26
CA ALA A 820 16.19 -25.97 2.38
C ALA A 820 16.68 -25.12 3.57
N GLY A 821 16.16 -23.91 3.75
CA GLY A 821 16.47 -23.05 4.90
C GLY A 821 16.13 -23.70 6.25
N LEU A 822 14.95 -24.32 6.35
CA LEU A 822 14.52 -25.07 7.54
C LEU A 822 15.43 -26.28 7.80
N CYS A 823 15.77 -27.06 6.78
CA CYS A 823 16.72 -28.15 6.89
C CYS A 823 18.10 -27.66 7.40
N LEU A 824 18.61 -26.55 6.84
CA LEU A 824 19.89 -25.99 7.27
C LEU A 824 19.82 -25.48 8.72
N LEU A 825 18.71 -24.90 9.15
CA LEU A 825 18.51 -24.48 10.54
C LEU A 825 18.63 -25.65 11.53
N ILE A 826 18.22 -26.85 11.15
CA ILE A 826 18.29 -28.07 11.95
C ILE A 826 19.65 -28.75 11.83
N LEU A 827 20.15 -28.94 10.62
CA LEU A 827 21.35 -29.73 10.34
C LEU A 827 22.64 -29.00 10.75
N CYS A 828 22.74 -27.68 10.55
CA CYS A 828 23.95 -26.96 10.89
C CYS A 828 24.32 -27.02 12.38
N PRO A 829 23.41 -26.85 13.37
CA PRO A 829 23.73 -27.01 14.78
C PRO A 829 24.17 -28.43 15.14
N LEU A 830 23.53 -29.46 14.54
CA LEU A 830 23.92 -30.86 14.73
C LEU A 830 25.34 -31.12 14.24
N TRP A 831 25.67 -30.63 13.05
CA TRP A 831 27.00 -30.70 12.46
C TRP A 831 28.07 -29.98 13.31
N ASP A 832 27.77 -28.77 13.77
CA ASP A 832 28.65 -28.00 14.64
C ASP A 832 28.86 -28.70 15.99
N GLY A 833 27.84 -29.36 16.54
CA GLY A 833 27.91 -30.19 17.74
C GLY A 833 28.77 -31.43 17.56
N TRP A 834 28.57 -32.16 16.45
CA TRP A 834 29.37 -33.32 16.09
C TRP A 834 30.85 -32.98 15.90
N ARG A 835 31.17 -31.92 15.18
CA ARG A 835 32.57 -31.42 15.00
C ARG A 835 33.27 -31.06 16.32
N ARG A 836 32.50 -30.44 17.27
CA ARG A 836 33.06 -30.13 18.60
C ARG A 836 33.36 -31.40 19.40
N LYS A 837 32.47 -32.40 19.36
CA LYS A 837 32.66 -33.67 20.03
C LYS A 837 33.87 -34.40 19.46
N LYS A 838 34.06 -34.49 18.14
CA LYS A 838 35.20 -35.11 17.48
C LYS A 838 36.51 -34.42 17.84
N ARG A 839 36.60 -33.11 17.89
CA ARG A 839 37.81 -32.38 18.33
C ARG A 839 38.09 -32.52 19.81
N GLY A 840 37.06 -32.67 20.65
CA GLY A 840 37.26 -32.96 22.08
C GLY A 840 37.78 -34.36 22.35
N THR A 841 37.46 -35.36 21.52
CA THR A 841 37.99 -36.74 21.60
C THR A 841 39.38 -36.86 20.99
N GLU A 842 39.82 -35.93 20.12
CA GLU A 842 41.21 -35.90 19.58
C GLU A 842 42.18 -35.20 20.53
N LEU A 843 41.70 -34.51 21.57
CA LEU A 843 42.49 -33.75 22.56
C LEU A 843 42.51 -34.42 23.95
N SER A 844 41.75 -35.54 24.14
CA SER A 844 41.78 -36.41 25.31
C SER A 844 42.54 -37.68 24.97
#